data_ba14a7f2f2af7e94e5ef54a3035ab497
#
_entry.id   ba14a7f2f2af7e94e5ef54a3035ab497
#
_cell.length_a   1.000
_cell.length_b   1.000
_cell.length_c   1.000
_cell.angle_alpha   90.00
_cell.angle_beta   90.00
_cell.angle_gamma   90.00
#
_symmetry.space_group_name_H-M   'P 1'
#
loop_
_entity.id
_entity.type
_entity.pdbx_description
1 polymer ?
#
loop_
_entity_poly.entity_id
_entity_poly.type
_entity_poly.pdbx_seq_one_letter_code
_entity_poly.pdbx_strand_id
1 'polypeptide(L)'
;MRRPRPVPASSLTAAIAALLLAACVDAAPDPGVADVDDARLAAADSDDENWLTYGRTYKEQRHSPLTQVSDETVGRLGLAWYHDMETKRGLEGTPLVVEGVLYVTGAWSVMYAFDAATGERLWRHDPQVPRGHSRFVCCDVVNRGPAFYRGQVYAGTLDGRLVSVTAEGGELVWEAQTTPVGAAYSITGAPRIAGGKVLIGSGGAEYGVRGYVSAYDAVTGELDWRTYTVPGNPADGHESDAMAAAAETWSGEWWVAGGGGTAWDAIVYDPELDMVYIGVGNGSPWYRQLRSPGGGDNLYLSSILAVRASDGEYVWHFQTTPGDNWDYTATQPLMLAELELDGRERRVIMQAPKNGFFYVIDRETGEFLSGAAFADINWATGLTPEGRPIENPAARTLEGGVHVSPGPAGAHNWHPMSFNPDVGLVYFPVYEHSWLHVVAEDWEYDRRALNIAGDFAYTGPTTGEPVTPQGHLVAWDPIAQREAWRVEQPHPLSGGTLSTSGNIVFQGRPDGVFRAYRATDGEVLWEFEHETGILAAPITYSVDGTQYVAVLSGYGGPEVLFNTGLAGGSVGPGRLLVFALGGNASLPDPAPPLPPIEAPTFELAATEADIAQGGLLYLSTCVACHGFAAVSGGIVPDLRRSTTATHAAFEQIVLGGTREPLGMPRFDDMLDAEDVRRIQAYVLRRASESAGGN
;
A
#
# COMPACT_ATOMS: atom_id res chain seq x y z
N MET A 1 -79.03 32.73 -43.92
CA MET A 1 -79.77 32.91 -42.93
C MET A 1 -78.92 32.99 -41.72
N ARG A 2 -79.26 33.51 -40.66
CA ARG A 2 -78.45 34.19 -39.63
C ARG A 2 -77.30 33.34 -38.97
N ARG A 3 -76.09 33.91 -38.96
CA ARG A 3 -74.94 33.45 -38.14
C ARG A 3 -75.15 33.85 -36.69
N PRO A 4 -74.80 33.02 -35.67
CA PRO A 4 -74.67 33.51 -34.30
C PRO A 4 -73.24 34.02 -34.03
N ARG A 5 -73.13 35.03 -33.15
CA ARG A 5 -71.95 35.74 -32.69
C ARG A 5 -71.17 34.93 -31.65
N PRO A 6 -69.84 35.12 -31.50
CA PRO A 6 -69.04 34.48 -30.46
C PRO A 6 -69.13 35.11 -29.09
N VAL A 7 -69.16 34.33 -28.05
CA VAL A 7 -69.07 34.71 -26.62
C VAL A 7 -67.59 34.71 -26.22
N PRO A 8 -67.12 35.68 -25.42
CA PRO A 8 -65.72 35.77 -25.02
C PRO A 8 -65.36 34.74 -23.93
N ALA A 9 -64.23 34.01 -24.10
CA ALA A 9 -63.61 33.16 -23.08
C ALA A 9 -62.84 34.03 -22.09
N SER A 10 -63.26 34.04 -20.85
CA SER A 10 -62.62 34.67 -19.72
C SER A 10 -61.47 33.78 -19.19
N SER A 11 -60.34 34.41 -19.10
CA SER A 11 -59.16 34.19 -18.27
C SER A 11 -59.33 33.27 -17.05
N LEU A 12 -58.72 32.09 -17.10
CA LEU A 12 -58.37 31.26 -15.93
C LEU A 12 -57.12 30.39 -16.26
N THR A 13 -56.01 31.05 -16.44
CA THR A 13 -54.70 30.39 -16.63
C THR A 13 -53.56 31.29 -16.17
N ALA A 14 -53.55 31.62 -14.88
CA ALA A 14 -52.42 32.33 -14.25
C ALA A 14 -52.38 32.07 -12.75
N ALA A 15 -52.32 30.79 -12.32
CA ALA A 15 -52.17 30.46 -10.90
C ALA A 15 -51.60 29.05 -10.64
N ILE A 16 -50.84 28.40 -11.56
CA ILE A 16 -50.19 27.09 -11.32
C ILE A 16 -48.70 27.10 -11.71
N ALA A 17 -48.09 28.24 -11.91
CA ALA A 17 -46.66 28.32 -12.25
C ALA A 17 -45.78 28.93 -11.13
N ALA A 18 -46.23 28.92 -9.88
CA ALA A 18 -45.51 29.56 -8.77
C ALA A 18 -45.35 28.65 -7.52
N LEU A 19 -45.36 27.28 -7.70
CA LEU A 19 -45.25 26.36 -6.56
C LEU A 19 -44.30 25.16 -6.85
N LEU A 20 -43.29 25.31 -7.71
CA LEU A 20 -42.28 24.30 -7.97
C LEU A 20 -40.85 24.85 -7.89
N LEU A 21 -40.62 25.88 -7.08
CA LEU A 21 -39.28 26.46 -6.82
C LEU A 21 -39.10 26.73 -5.33
N ALA A 22 -39.39 25.74 -4.50
CA ALA A 22 -39.01 25.81 -3.09
C ALA A 22 -39.02 24.40 -2.49
N ALA A 23 -38.02 23.58 -2.82
CA ALA A 23 -37.62 22.41 -2.04
C ALA A 23 -36.25 21.90 -2.49
N CYS A 24 -35.23 22.76 -2.61
CA CYS A 24 -33.89 22.42 -2.18
C CYS A 24 -33.81 22.96 -0.75
N VAL A 25 -34.48 22.32 0.17
CA VAL A 25 -34.13 22.39 1.57
C VAL A 25 -32.92 21.49 1.68
N ASP A 26 -31.72 22.06 1.88
CA ASP A 26 -30.65 21.38 2.52
C ASP A 26 -31.24 20.68 3.73
N ALA A 27 -31.40 19.37 3.68
CA ALA A 27 -31.69 18.59 4.86
C ALA A 27 -30.45 18.79 5.74
N ALA A 28 -30.60 19.55 6.82
CA ALA A 28 -29.60 19.63 7.85
C ALA A 28 -29.26 18.18 8.22
N PRO A 29 -27.97 17.80 8.28
CA PRO A 29 -27.59 16.46 8.68
C PRO A 29 -28.21 16.15 10.03
N ASP A 30 -28.66 14.92 10.19
CA ASP A 30 -29.17 14.38 11.47
C ASP A 30 -28.09 14.64 12.54
N PRO A 31 -28.41 15.26 13.69
CA PRO A 31 -27.42 15.58 14.75
C PRO A 31 -26.70 14.36 15.38
N GLY A 32 -26.88 13.16 14.82
CA GLY A 32 -26.17 11.93 15.19
C GLY A 32 -24.99 11.55 14.29
N VAL A 33 -24.75 12.24 13.15
CA VAL A 33 -23.64 11.93 12.25
C VAL A 33 -22.52 12.95 12.45
N ALA A 34 -21.30 12.48 12.77
CA ALA A 34 -20.13 13.33 12.97
C ALA A 34 -19.86 14.21 11.74
N ASP A 35 -19.94 15.53 11.91
CA ASP A 35 -19.66 16.49 10.83
C ASP A 35 -18.14 16.74 10.77
N VAL A 36 -17.42 15.87 10.04
CA VAL A 36 -16.01 16.05 9.72
C VAL A 36 -15.91 16.66 8.34
N ASP A 37 -15.79 17.98 8.28
CA ASP A 37 -15.58 18.76 7.08
C ASP A 37 -14.12 19.23 6.92
N ASP A 38 -13.84 20.01 5.86
CA ASP A 38 -12.49 20.55 5.60
C ASP A 38 -11.95 21.39 6.75
N ALA A 39 -12.81 22.14 7.44
CA ALA A 39 -12.39 22.98 8.55
C ALA A 39 -11.97 22.14 9.75
N ARG A 40 -12.71 21.07 10.08
CA ARG A 40 -12.35 20.14 11.15
C ARG A 40 -11.10 19.34 10.79
N LEU A 41 -10.96 18.87 9.55
CA LEU A 41 -9.75 18.18 9.10
C LEU A 41 -8.50 19.08 9.15
N ALA A 42 -8.63 20.35 8.75
CA ALA A 42 -7.53 21.31 8.86
C ALA A 42 -7.15 21.63 10.32
N ALA A 43 -8.11 21.53 11.25
CA ALA A 43 -7.91 21.75 12.67
C ALA A 43 -7.62 20.46 13.47
N ALA A 44 -7.37 19.32 12.80
CA ALA A 44 -7.18 18.03 13.45
C ALA A 44 -6.00 17.97 14.44
N ASP A 45 -5.05 18.89 14.36
CA ASP A 45 -3.98 19.03 15.37
C ASP A 45 -4.53 19.33 16.77
N SER A 46 -5.70 20.01 16.87
CA SER A 46 -6.37 20.34 18.13
C SER A 46 -7.40 19.30 18.60
N ASP A 47 -7.63 18.26 17.80
CA ASP A 47 -8.51 17.14 18.13
C ASP A 47 -7.65 15.96 18.63
N ASP A 48 -7.52 15.82 19.93
CA ASP A 48 -6.68 14.80 20.55
C ASP A 48 -7.45 13.50 20.87
N GLU A 49 -8.78 13.51 20.85
CA GLU A 49 -9.61 12.33 21.09
C GLU A 49 -9.75 11.42 19.87
N ASN A 50 -9.69 11.99 18.67
CA ASN A 50 -9.97 11.30 17.41
C ASN A 50 -8.69 10.98 16.60
N TRP A 51 -8.85 10.12 15.58
CA TRP A 51 -7.86 9.86 14.55
C TRP A 51 -8.52 10.05 13.19
N LEU A 52 -8.57 11.31 12.69
CA LEU A 52 -9.46 11.75 11.62
C LEU A 52 -8.96 11.43 10.21
N THR A 53 -7.63 11.35 10.00
CA THR A 53 -7.02 11.04 8.70
C THR A 53 -6.05 9.87 8.83
N TYR A 54 -5.53 9.38 7.71
CA TYR A 54 -4.57 8.27 7.67
C TYR A 54 -3.38 8.48 8.60
N GLY A 55 -2.78 9.67 8.61
CA GLY A 55 -1.67 10.04 9.49
C GLY A 55 -2.07 10.85 10.72
N ARG A 56 -3.32 10.83 11.14
CA ARG A 56 -4.00 11.60 12.18
C ARG A 56 -4.39 13.01 11.72
N THR A 57 -3.51 13.72 11.07
CA THR A 57 -3.68 15.08 10.52
C THR A 57 -3.18 15.13 9.08
N TYR A 58 -3.40 16.22 8.38
CA TYR A 58 -2.86 16.44 7.03
C TYR A 58 -1.32 16.43 6.97
N LYS A 59 -0.64 16.58 8.12
CA LYS A 59 0.84 16.49 8.18
C LYS A 59 1.37 15.06 8.04
N GLU A 60 0.49 14.05 8.16
CA GLU A 60 0.86 12.61 8.07
C GLU A 60 1.97 12.18 9.05
N GLN A 61 2.11 12.89 10.20
CA GLN A 61 3.21 12.66 11.16
C GLN A 61 2.99 11.45 12.05
N ARG A 62 1.77 10.90 12.13
CA ARG A 62 1.40 9.78 12.99
C ARG A 62 1.87 9.97 14.42
N HIS A 63 1.68 11.19 14.92
CA HIS A 63 1.99 11.61 16.28
C HIS A 63 0.69 11.96 17.00
N SER A 64 0.54 11.53 18.25
CA SER A 64 -0.60 11.87 19.12
C SER A 64 -0.15 12.65 20.34
N PRO A 65 -0.85 13.73 20.72
CA PRO A 65 -0.56 14.49 21.94
C PRO A 65 -1.02 13.79 23.22
N LEU A 66 -1.71 12.65 23.12
CA LEU A 66 -2.19 11.89 24.28
C LEU A 66 -1.03 11.37 25.13
N THR A 67 -1.16 11.49 26.48
CA THR A 67 -0.13 11.16 27.44
C THR A 67 -0.56 10.20 28.57
N GLN A 68 -1.81 9.73 28.59
CA GLN A 68 -2.27 8.79 29.60
C GLN A 68 -1.47 7.48 29.54
N VAL A 69 -1.15 7.02 28.32
CA VAL A 69 -0.18 5.97 28.06
C VAL A 69 1.17 6.65 27.81
N SER A 70 2.09 6.53 28.76
CA SER A 70 3.41 7.17 28.76
C SER A 70 4.50 6.14 29.10
N ASP A 71 5.76 6.55 29.00
CA ASP A 71 6.91 5.72 29.39
C ASP A 71 6.86 5.27 30.86
N GLU A 72 6.15 6.01 31.74
CA GLU A 72 5.91 5.62 33.13
C GLU A 72 4.73 4.65 33.32
N THR A 73 3.72 4.68 32.43
CA THR A 73 2.45 3.97 32.63
C THR A 73 2.25 2.77 31.70
N VAL A 74 2.98 2.70 30.59
CA VAL A 74 2.81 1.71 29.52
C VAL A 74 2.97 0.25 30.01
N GLY A 75 3.75 0.01 31.06
CA GLY A 75 3.86 -1.31 31.68
C GLY A 75 2.54 -1.89 32.24
N ARG A 76 1.47 -1.06 32.31
CA ARG A 76 0.10 -1.49 32.71
C ARG A 76 -0.82 -1.65 31.50
N LEU A 77 -0.33 -1.45 30.27
CA LEU A 77 -1.13 -1.61 29.05
C LEU A 77 -1.51 -3.09 28.88
N GLY A 78 -2.76 -3.36 28.62
CA GLY A 78 -3.28 -4.71 28.38
C GLY A 78 -4.34 -4.70 27.29
N LEU A 79 -4.67 -5.87 26.76
CA LEU A 79 -5.70 -6.01 25.75
C LEU A 79 -7.06 -5.63 26.35
N ALA A 80 -7.71 -4.60 25.79
CA ALA A 80 -9.05 -4.19 26.20
C ALA A 80 -10.12 -5.04 25.50
N TRP A 81 -9.98 -5.17 24.17
CA TRP A 81 -10.84 -6.00 23.34
C TRP A 81 -10.13 -6.37 22.03
N TYR A 82 -10.68 -7.33 21.31
CA TYR A 82 -10.24 -7.70 19.97
C TYR A 82 -11.40 -8.14 19.09
N HIS A 83 -11.20 -8.15 17.77
CA HIS A 83 -12.14 -8.69 16.80
C HIS A 83 -11.42 -9.55 15.77
N ASP A 84 -11.93 -10.78 15.49
CA ASP A 84 -11.42 -11.63 14.41
C ASP A 84 -11.95 -11.12 13.06
N MET A 85 -11.02 -10.73 12.15
CA MET A 85 -11.33 -10.13 10.85
C MET A 85 -11.71 -11.17 9.78
N GLU A 86 -11.99 -12.40 10.17
CA GLU A 86 -12.46 -13.51 9.32
C GLU A 86 -11.52 -13.81 8.14
N THR A 87 -10.23 -13.55 8.28
CA THR A 87 -9.21 -13.73 7.24
C THR A 87 -7.89 -14.21 7.80
N LYS A 88 -7.05 -14.82 6.94
CA LYS A 88 -5.63 -15.06 7.18
C LYS A 88 -4.73 -14.27 6.23
N ARG A 89 -5.36 -13.43 5.39
CA ARG A 89 -4.62 -12.57 4.44
C ARG A 89 -4.04 -11.38 5.17
N GLY A 90 -3.07 -10.70 4.55
CA GLY A 90 -2.46 -9.51 5.12
C GLY A 90 -3.48 -8.43 5.49
N LEU A 91 -3.26 -7.80 6.65
CA LEU A 91 -4.01 -6.65 7.14
C LEU A 91 -3.05 -5.48 7.32
N GLU A 92 -3.13 -4.50 6.43
CA GLU A 92 -2.23 -3.35 6.35
C GLU A 92 -2.93 -2.02 6.72
N GLY A 93 -4.23 -2.08 6.99
CA GLY A 93 -5.07 -0.91 7.16
C GLY A 93 -4.72 -0.07 8.40
N THR A 94 -4.70 1.24 8.24
CA THR A 94 -4.74 2.18 9.36
C THR A 94 -6.21 2.43 9.73
N PRO A 95 -6.65 2.16 10.96
CA PRO A 95 -7.99 2.53 11.40
C PRO A 95 -8.15 4.04 11.50
N LEU A 96 -9.39 4.54 11.37
CA LEU A 96 -9.79 5.89 11.74
C LEU A 96 -10.70 5.81 12.96
N VAL A 97 -10.69 6.85 13.80
CA VAL A 97 -11.65 6.99 14.90
C VAL A 97 -12.30 8.36 14.81
N VAL A 98 -13.63 8.36 14.77
CA VAL A 98 -14.46 9.55 14.69
C VAL A 98 -15.60 9.41 15.71
N GLU A 99 -15.64 10.30 16.69
CA GLU A 99 -16.71 10.36 17.73
C GLU A 99 -17.02 9.00 18.38
N GLY A 100 -15.96 8.27 18.77
CA GLY A 100 -16.08 6.97 19.44
C GLY A 100 -16.43 5.79 18.52
N VAL A 101 -16.43 5.97 17.19
CA VAL A 101 -16.57 4.89 16.21
C VAL A 101 -15.25 4.65 15.49
N LEU A 102 -14.80 3.41 15.49
CA LEU A 102 -13.59 2.96 14.79
C LEU A 102 -13.96 2.37 13.43
N TYR A 103 -13.42 2.98 12.36
CA TYR A 103 -13.60 2.53 10.97
C TYR A 103 -12.30 1.89 10.47
N VAL A 104 -12.41 0.74 9.81
CA VAL A 104 -11.22 0.04 9.29
C VAL A 104 -11.55 -0.77 8.04
N THR A 105 -10.55 -0.98 7.19
CA THR A 105 -10.63 -1.90 6.05
C THR A 105 -9.83 -3.17 6.32
N GLY A 106 -10.35 -4.28 5.83
CA GLY A 106 -9.68 -5.58 5.85
C GLY A 106 -9.31 -6.07 4.45
N ALA A 107 -8.91 -7.32 4.37
CA ALA A 107 -8.63 -7.99 3.11
C ALA A 107 -9.83 -7.93 2.15
N TRP A 108 -9.58 -7.86 0.84
CA TRP A 108 -10.60 -7.70 -0.19
C TRP A 108 -11.38 -6.38 -0.11
N SER A 109 -10.80 -5.37 0.54
CA SER A 109 -11.39 -4.03 0.73
C SER A 109 -12.71 -4.07 1.51
N VAL A 110 -12.94 -5.08 2.34
CA VAL A 110 -14.12 -5.15 3.22
C VAL A 110 -13.99 -4.05 4.28
N MET A 111 -15.06 -3.27 4.46
CA MET A 111 -15.10 -2.15 5.40
C MET A 111 -15.88 -2.55 6.66
N TYR A 112 -15.44 -2.07 7.80
CA TYR A 112 -16.05 -2.34 9.10
C TYR A 112 -16.15 -1.07 9.93
N ALA A 113 -17.17 -1.00 10.79
CA ALA A 113 -17.24 -0.06 11.91
C ALA A 113 -17.46 -0.79 13.22
N PHE A 114 -16.80 -0.28 14.26
CA PHE A 114 -16.89 -0.81 15.62
C PHE A 114 -17.11 0.35 16.60
N ASP A 115 -17.84 0.07 17.67
CA ASP A 115 -17.76 0.91 18.87
C ASP A 115 -16.31 0.88 19.39
N ALA A 116 -15.67 2.03 19.44
CA ALA A 116 -14.24 2.13 19.71
C ALA A 116 -13.84 1.77 21.15
N ALA A 117 -14.77 1.86 22.10
CA ALA A 117 -14.55 1.50 23.50
C ALA A 117 -14.78 0.01 23.79
N THR A 118 -15.79 -0.60 23.15
CA THR A 118 -16.25 -1.96 23.48
C THR A 118 -15.87 -3.03 22.47
N GLY A 119 -15.59 -2.64 21.20
CA GLY A 119 -15.33 -3.56 20.11
C GLY A 119 -16.59 -4.21 19.53
N GLU A 120 -17.79 -3.74 19.89
CA GLU A 120 -19.02 -4.16 19.23
C GLU A 120 -18.99 -3.76 17.76
N ARG A 121 -19.17 -4.75 16.85
CA ARG A 121 -19.25 -4.47 15.42
C ARG A 121 -20.59 -3.83 15.07
N LEU A 122 -20.58 -2.55 14.65
CA LEU A 122 -21.75 -1.80 14.27
C LEU A 122 -22.25 -2.20 12.90
N TRP A 123 -21.33 -2.30 11.92
CA TRP A 123 -21.67 -2.76 10.57
C TRP A 123 -20.45 -3.37 9.84
N ARG A 124 -20.73 -4.05 8.74
CA ARG A 124 -19.76 -4.60 7.79
C ARG A 124 -20.28 -4.39 6.36
N HIS A 125 -19.48 -3.78 5.50
CA HIS A 125 -19.75 -3.64 4.07
C HIS A 125 -18.73 -4.44 3.26
N ASP A 126 -19.20 -5.33 2.37
CA ASP A 126 -18.36 -6.08 1.44
C ASP A 126 -18.59 -5.55 0.03
N PRO A 127 -17.60 -4.90 -0.61
CA PRO A 127 -17.75 -4.32 -1.95
C PRO A 127 -17.83 -5.39 -3.05
N GLN A 128 -17.84 -6.67 -2.71
CA GLN A 128 -17.97 -7.79 -3.63
C GLN A 128 -16.92 -7.78 -4.77
N VAL A 129 -15.66 -7.54 -4.42
CA VAL A 129 -14.55 -7.58 -5.38
C VAL A 129 -14.50 -8.94 -6.06
N PRO A 130 -14.50 -9.01 -7.43
CA PRO A 130 -14.36 -10.25 -8.16
C PRO A 130 -13.08 -11.00 -7.77
N ARG A 131 -13.22 -12.20 -7.23
CA ARG A 131 -12.08 -12.95 -6.66
C ARG A 131 -11.00 -13.31 -7.69
N GLY A 132 -11.36 -13.47 -8.96
CA GLY A 132 -10.40 -13.67 -10.06
C GLY A 132 -9.48 -12.48 -10.33
N HIS A 133 -9.83 -11.28 -9.84
CA HIS A 133 -8.98 -10.09 -9.96
C HIS A 133 -7.65 -10.20 -9.20
N SER A 134 -7.55 -11.13 -8.24
CA SER A 134 -6.32 -11.40 -7.47
C SER A 134 -5.09 -11.68 -8.34
N ARG A 135 -5.25 -12.11 -9.59
CA ARG A 135 -4.13 -12.33 -10.55
C ARG A 135 -3.36 -11.04 -10.89
N PHE A 136 -4.00 -9.87 -10.73
CA PHE A 136 -3.41 -8.55 -11.02
C PHE A 136 -3.03 -7.78 -9.75
N VAL A 137 -3.00 -8.47 -8.61
CA VAL A 137 -2.62 -7.90 -7.32
C VAL A 137 -1.30 -8.52 -6.88
N CYS A 138 -0.19 -7.79 -7.08
CA CYS A 138 1.16 -8.31 -6.80
C CYS A 138 1.38 -8.66 -5.32
N CYS A 139 0.66 -8.00 -4.43
CA CYS A 139 1.11 -7.77 -3.06
C CYS A 139 0.07 -8.16 -2.02
N ASP A 140 -0.62 -9.28 -2.24
CA ASP A 140 -1.76 -9.76 -1.46
C ASP A 140 -3.03 -8.89 -1.64
N VAL A 141 -4.15 -9.39 -1.17
CA VAL A 141 -5.46 -8.73 -1.31
C VAL A 141 -5.72 -7.75 -0.16
N VAL A 142 -4.72 -6.93 0.11
CA VAL A 142 -4.66 -5.96 1.21
C VAL A 142 -5.40 -4.66 0.89
N ASN A 143 -5.67 -3.90 1.95
CA ASN A 143 -6.15 -2.51 1.85
C ASN A 143 -5.55 -1.71 3.00
N ARG A 144 -5.03 -0.50 2.72
CA ARG A 144 -4.27 0.30 3.70
C ARG A 144 -5.10 1.25 4.54
N GLY A 145 -6.41 1.31 4.32
CA GLY A 145 -7.31 2.05 5.21
C GLY A 145 -8.41 2.82 4.50
N PRO A 146 -9.42 3.30 5.25
CA PRO A 146 -10.47 4.16 4.75
C PRO A 146 -10.09 5.64 4.84
N ALA A 147 -10.94 6.51 4.25
CA ALA A 147 -11.03 7.92 4.56
C ALA A 147 -12.44 8.23 5.10
N PHE A 148 -12.57 9.35 5.80
CA PHE A 148 -13.84 9.81 6.37
C PHE A 148 -14.10 11.29 6.02
N TYR A 149 -15.31 11.60 5.55
CA TYR A 149 -15.70 12.97 5.28
C TYR A 149 -17.23 13.10 5.27
N ARG A 150 -17.77 14.08 6.01
CA ARG A 150 -19.20 14.42 6.07
C ARG A 150 -20.13 13.22 6.24
N GLY A 151 -19.85 12.36 7.21
CA GLY A 151 -20.67 11.19 7.52
C GLY A 151 -20.59 10.06 6.48
N GLN A 152 -19.60 10.09 5.60
CA GLN A 152 -19.31 9.02 4.65
C GLN A 152 -17.92 8.43 4.88
N VAL A 153 -17.79 7.12 4.65
CA VAL A 153 -16.53 6.37 4.71
C VAL A 153 -16.18 5.90 3.31
N TYR A 154 -14.94 6.14 2.89
CA TYR A 154 -14.46 5.85 1.55
C TYR A 154 -13.38 4.79 1.56
N ALA A 155 -13.40 3.88 0.58
CA ALA A 155 -12.31 2.93 0.36
C ALA A 155 -12.08 2.68 -1.14
N GLY A 156 -10.81 2.53 -1.51
CA GLY A 156 -10.45 1.98 -2.81
C GLY A 156 -10.61 0.46 -2.81
N THR A 157 -11.00 -0.13 -3.94
CA THR A 157 -11.15 -1.58 -4.07
C THR A 157 -10.13 -2.17 -5.03
N LEU A 158 -9.77 -3.43 -4.84
CA LEU A 158 -8.76 -4.10 -5.66
C LEU A 158 -9.09 -4.11 -7.15
N ASP A 159 -10.37 -4.10 -7.52
CA ASP A 159 -10.84 -4.05 -8.91
C ASP A 159 -10.95 -2.63 -9.49
N GLY A 160 -10.36 -1.65 -8.80
CA GLY A 160 -10.22 -0.28 -9.28
C GLY A 160 -11.45 0.60 -9.11
N ARG A 161 -12.35 0.28 -8.19
CA ARG A 161 -13.45 1.19 -7.79
C ARG A 161 -13.05 2.01 -6.57
N LEU A 162 -13.62 3.20 -6.46
CA LEU A 162 -13.71 3.98 -5.24
C LEU A 162 -15.15 3.88 -4.74
N VAL A 163 -15.33 3.46 -3.49
CA VAL A 163 -16.63 3.18 -2.88
C VAL A 163 -16.85 4.11 -1.70
N SER A 164 -18.04 4.72 -1.62
CA SER A 164 -18.50 5.51 -0.49
C SER A 164 -19.70 4.84 0.17
N VAL A 165 -19.64 4.72 1.51
CA VAL A 165 -20.72 4.18 2.31
C VAL A 165 -21.11 5.16 3.42
N THR A 166 -22.33 5.06 3.96
CA THR A 166 -22.74 5.83 5.13
C THR A 166 -21.93 5.43 6.36
N ALA A 167 -21.47 6.39 7.15
CA ALA A 167 -20.74 6.11 8.39
C ALA A 167 -21.62 5.44 9.45
N GLU A 168 -22.93 5.70 9.45
CA GLU A 168 -23.88 5.17 10.42
C GLU A 168 -24.17 3.68 10.20
N GLY A 169 -24.44 3.24 8.96
CA GLY A 169 -24.93 1.89 8.68
C GLY A 169 -24.12 1.10 7.65
N GLY A 170 -23.13 1.71 6.98
CA GLY A 170 -22.36 1.05 5.94
C GLY A 170 -23.12 0.82 4.64
N GLU A 171 -24.22 1.55 4.40
CA GLU A 171 -24.98 1.48 3.17
C GLU A 171 -24.25 2.20 2.04
N LEU A 172 -24.24 1.60 0.84
CA LEU A 172 -23.63 2.19 -0.34
C LEU A 172 -24.28 3.54 -0.66
N VAL A 173 -23.47 4.60 -0.75
CA VAL A 173 -23.90 5.93 -1.20
C VAL A 173 -23.62 6.07 -2.70
N TRP A 174 -22.40 5.85 -3.11
CA TRP A 174 -21.97 5.84 -4.50
C TRP A 174 -20.74 4.95 -4.70
N GLU A 175 -20.51 4.56 -5.95
CA GLU A 175 -19.25 3.96 -6.39
C GLU A 175 -18.83 4.54 -7.73
N ALA A 176 -17.51 4.72 -7.92
CA ALA A 176 -16.92 5.21 -9.16
C ALA A 176 -15.84 4.24 -9.64
N GLN A 177 -15.89 3.85 -10.92
CA GLN A 177 -14.80 3.09 -11.54
C GLN A 177 -13.65 4.03 -11.84
N THR A 178 -12.56 3.95 -11.07
CA THR A 178 -11.41 4.86 -11.20
C THR A 178 -10.41 4.39 -12.24
N THR A 179 -10.36 3.10 -12.53
CA THR A 179 -9.44 2.48 -13.50
C THR A 179 -10.20 1.91 -14.70
N PRO A 180 -9.58 1.75 -15.87
CA PRO A 180 -10.24 1.12 -17.02
C PRO A 180 -10.67 -0.32 -16.69
N VAL A 181 -11.93 -0.65 -16.99
CA VAL A 181 -12.48 -1.98 -16.74
C VAL A 181 -11.70 -3.05 -17.50
N GLY A 182 -11.28 -4.10 -16.81
CA GLY A 182 -10.55 -5.23 -17.40
C GLY A 182 -9.05 -4.95 -17.64
N ALA A 183 -8.55 -3.78 -17.27
CA ALA A 183 -7.13 -3.52 -17.22
C ALA A 183 -6.52 -4.01 -15.89
N ALA A 184 -5.24 -4.27 -15.89
CA ALA A 184 -4.53 -4.89 -14.75
C ALA A 184 -4.12 -3.86 -13.67
N TYR A 185 -5.03 -2.96 -13.33
CA TYR A 185 -4.88 -2.05 -12.20
C TYR A 185 -5.41 -2.69 -10.93
N SER A 186 -4.84 -2.28 -9.79
CA SER A 186 -5.38 -2.59 -8.47
C SER A 186 -5.27 -1.38 -7.56
N ILE A 187 -6.14 -1.29 -6.54
CA ILE A 187 -6.04 -0.25 -5.51
C ILE A 187 -5.86 -0.93 -4.16
N THR A 188 -4.73 -0.67 -3.53
CA THR A 188 -4.40 -1.12 -2.16
C THR A 188 -4.21 0.06 -1.21
N GLY A 189 -3.93 1.26 -1.75
CA GLY A 189 -3.73 2.49 -0.99
C GLY A 189 -5.02 3.04 -0.37
N ALA A 190 -4.88 3.73 0.75
CA ALA A 190 -5.98 4.45 1.37
C ALA A 190 -6.28 5.75 0.60
N PRO A 191 -7.56 6.10 0.36
CA PRO A 191 -7.91 7.40 -0.21
C PRO A 191 -7.57 8.54 0.76
N ARG A 192 -7.44 9.75 0.24
CA ARG A 192 -7.19 10.97 1.02
C ARG A 192 -8.26 12.01 0.74
N ILE A 193 -8.62 12.80 1.76
CA ILE A 193 -9.54 13.93 1.59
C ILE A 193 -8.73 15.21 1.38
N ALA A 194 -9.12 16.00 0.38
CA ALA A 194 -8.49 17.28 0.06
C ALA A 194 -9.53 18.27 -0.51
N GLY A 195 -9.92 19.27 0.26
CA GLY A 195 -10.81 20.34 -0.19
C GLY A 195 -12.15 19.84 -0.76
N GLY A 196 -12.84 18.94 -0.04
CA GLY A 196 -14.09 18.32 -0.47
C GLY A 196 -13.97 17.26 -1.55
N LYS A 197 -12.76 16.81 -1.88
CA LYS A 197 -12.47 15.76 -2.86
C LYS A 197 -11.89 14.53 -2.19
N VAL A 198 -12.12 13.37 -2.80
CA VAL A 198 -11.45 12.10 -2.46
C VAL A 198 -10.38 11.82 -3.50
N LEU A 199 -9.13 11.80 -3.07
CA LEU A 199 -7.97 11.50 -3.91
C LEU A 199 -7.66 10.00 -3.87
N ILE A 200 -7.37 9.42 -5.03
CA ILE A 200 -6.99 8.02 -5.13
C ILE A 200 -6.01 7.80 -6.29
N GLY A 201 -5.00 6.99 -6.06
CA GLY A 201 -4.10 6.46 -7.07
C GLY A 201 -4.36 4.97 -7.31
N SER A 202 -3.43 4.29 -7.95
CA SER A 202 -3.53 2.86 -8.25
C SER A 202 -2.16 2.19 -8.28
N GLY A 203 -2.13 0.87 -8.11
CA GLY A 203 -1.03 -0.02 -8.41
C GLY A 203 -1.19 -0.69 -9.78
N GLY A 204 -0.24 -1.56 -10.14
CA GLY A 204 -0.28 -2.38 -11.35
C GLY A 204 0.85 -2.09 -12.35
N ALA A 205 1.88 -1.33 -11.97
CA ALA A 205 3.01 -1.03 -12.86
C ALA A 205 3.57 -2.28 -13.54
N GLU A 206 3.82 -3.34 -12.78
CA GLU A 206 4.37 -4.61 -13.26
C GLU A 206 3.44 -5.39 -14.20
N TYR A 207 2.18 -4.97 -14.30
CA TYR A 207 1.20 -5.53 -15.26
C TYR A 207 1.02 -4.66 -16.50
N GLY A 208 1.87 -3.65 -16.68
CA GLY A 208 1.90 -2.82 -17.88
C GLY A 208 0.82 -1.75 -17.91
N VAL A 209 0.61 -1.06 -16.82
CA VAL A 209 -0.34 0.06 -16.73
C VAL A 209 0.37 1.41 -16.63
N ARG A 210 -0.34 2.47 -16.98
CA ARG A 210 0.10 3.86 -16.89
C ARG A 210 -0.40 4.49 -15.59
N GLY A 211 0.50 5.05 -14.78
CA GLY A 211 0.19 5.67 -13.50
C GLY A 211 -0.56 7.00 -13.62
N TYR A 212 -1.42 7.26 -12.64
CA TYR A 212 -2.12 8.53 -12.44
C TYR A 212 -2.70 8.63 -11.02
N VAL A 213 -3.08 9.85 -10.61
CA VAL A 213 -3.92 10.15 -9.47
C VAL A 213 -5.19 10.84 -9.94
N SER A 214 -6.30 10.57 -9.31
CA SER A 214 -7.59 11.18 -9.60
C SER A 214 -8.22 11.75 -8.35
N ALA A 215 -8.94 12.87 -8.51
CA ALA A 215 -9.78 13.48 -7.50
C ALA A 215 -11.24 13.32 -7.90
N TYR A 216 -12.06 12.91 -6.95
CA TYR A 216 -13.50 12.77 -7.10
C TYR A 216 -14.21 13.68 -6.09
N ASP A 217 -15.29 14.33 -6.48
CA ASP A 217 -16.15 15.02 -5.54
C ASP A 217 -16.63 14.06 -4.45
N ALA A 218 -16.38 14.39 -3.19
CA ALA A 218 -16.64 13.49 -2.08
C ALA A 218 -18.12 13.16 -1.88
N VAL A 219 -19.03 14.07 -2.28
CA VAL A 219 -20.47 13.91 -2.10
C VAL A 219 -21.10 13.11 -3.25
N THR A 220 -20.69 13.39 -4.49
CA THR A 220 -21.32 12.83 -5.70
C THR A 220 -20.57 11.68 -6.32
N GLY A 221 -19.26 11.53 -6.08
CA GLY A 221 -18.39 10.55 -6.73
C GLY A 221 -18.07 10.92 -8.19
N GLU A 222 -18.39 12.13 -8.65
CA GLU A 222 -18.04 12.60 -9.99
C GLU A 222 -16.52 12.89 -10.06
N LEU A 223 -15.88 12.50 -11.17
CA LEU A 223 -14.47 12.81 -11.43
C LEU A 223 -14.31 14.32 -11.63
N ASP A 224 -13.46 14.95 -10.80
CA ASP A 224 -13.12 16.36 -10.90
C ASP A 224 -11.89 16.57 -11.78
N TRP A 225 -10.75 15.93 -11.43
CA TRP A 225 -9.54 15.96 -12.23
C TRP A 225 -8.76 14.63 -12.16
N ARG A 226 -7.88 14.44 -13.15
CA ARG A 226 -6.92 13.34 -13.21
C ARG A 226 -5.59 13.83 -13.72
N THR A 227 -4.52 13.53 -12.98
CA THR A 227 -3.14 13.85 -13.36
C THR A 227 -2.35 12.57 -13.58
N TYR A 228 -1.81 12.40 -14.80
CA TYR A 228 -0.93 11.30 -15.12
C TYR A 228 0.47 11.53 -14.53
N THR A 229 1.14 10.46 -14.14
CA THR A 229 2.47 10.48 -13.52
C THR A 229 3.59 10.13 -14.50
N VAL A 230 3.25 9.57 -15.66
CA VAL A 230 4.17 9.28 -16.76
C VAL A 230 3.52 9.63 -18.09
N PRO A 231 4.32 10.02 -19.12
CA PRO A 231 3.77 10.38 -20.43
C PRO A 231 3.18 9.16 -21.16
N GLY A 232 2.12 9.39 -21.93
CA GLY A 232 1.51 8.41 -22.82
C GLY A 232 2.26 8.29 -24.16
N ASN A 233 1.58 7.69 -25.17
CA ASN A 233 2.10 7.62 -26.53
C ASN A 233 2.19 9.03 -27.13
N PRO A 234 3.38 9.52 -27.54
CA PRO A 234 3.53 10.85 -28.12
C PRO A 234 2.69 11.11 -29.38
N ALA A 235 2.31 10.04 -30.10
CA ALA A 235 1.47 10.17 -31.29
C ALA A 235 0.03 10.62 -30.97
N ASP A 236 -0.44 10.41 -29.73
CA ASP A 236 -1.76 10.82 -29.25
C ASP A 236 -1.76 12.24 -28.66
N GLY A 237 -0.60 12.90 -28.62
CA GLY A 237 -0.38 14.19 -27.96
C GLY A 237 -0.07 14.03 -26.47
N HIS A 238 -0.05 15.14 -25.75
CA HIS A 238 0.22 15.19 -24.30
C HIS A 238 -0.90 15.93 -23.57
N GLU A 239 -1.22 15.51 -22.38
CA GLU A 239 -2.31 16.09 -21.57
C GLU A 239 -1.94 17.47 -21.03
N SER A 240 -0.64 17.77 -20.90
CA SER A 240 -0.12 19.05 -20.39
C SER A 240 1.30 19.33 -20.91
N ASP A 241 1.76 20.57 -20.77
CA ASP A 241 3.14 20.94 -21.06
C ASP A 241 4.15 20.18 -20.19
N ALA A 242 3.79 19.88 -18.94
CA ALA A 242 4.58 19.07 -18.03
C ALA A 242 4.76 17.63 -18.55
N MET A 243 3.68 17.02 -19.10
CA MET A 243 3.77 15.68 -19.72
C MET A 243 4.56 15.71 -21.04
N ALA A 244 4.47 16.79 -21.81
CA ALA A 244 5.29 16.99 -23.01
C ALA A 244 6.79 17.04 -22.64
N ALA A 245 7.15 17.84 -21.64
CA ALA A 245 8.53 17.92 -21.13
C ALA A 245 9.02 16.58 -20.54
N ALA A 246 8.16 15.87 -19.82
CA ALA A 246 8.48 14.55 -19.30
C ALA A 246 8.78 13.55 -20.41
N ALA A 247 8.04 13.56 -21.50
CA ALA A 247 8.25 12.66 -22.65
C ALA A 247 9.64 12.80 -23.30
N GLU A 248 10.25 13.98 -23.23
CA GLU A 248 11.62 14.22 -23.72
C GLU A 248 12.69 13.44 -22.92
N THR A 249 12.35 12.97 -21.72
CA THR A 249 13.24 12.17 -20.86
C THR A 249 13.09 10.66 -21.06
N TRP A 250 12.30 10.25 -22.03
CA TRP A 250 12.05 8.87 -22.41
C TRP A 250 12.52 8.57 -23.82
N SER A 251 12.70 7.29 -24.12
CA SER A 251 13.04 6.81 -25.47
C SER A 251 12.41 5.45 -25.75
N GLY A 252 12.27 5.09 -27.03
CA GLY A 252 11.61 3.84 -27.44
C GLY A 252 10.09 3.93 -27.32
N GLU A 253 9.44 2.80 -27.03
CA GLU A 253 7.99 2.64 -27.02
C GLU A 253 7.48 2.27 -25.63
N TRP A 254 7.90 2.99 -24.58
CA TRP A 254 7.57 2.72 -23.16
C TRP A 254 6.06 2.56 -22.91
N TRP A 255 5.22 3.26 -23.67
CA TRP A 255 3.77 3.23 -23.55
C TRP A 255 3.15 1.88 -23.89
N VAL A 256 3.84 0.98 -24.60
CA VAL A 256 3.38 -0.38 -24.91
C VAL A 256 3.19 -1.19 -23.62
N ALA A 257 4.13 -1.05 -22.69
CA ALA A 257 4.04 -1.63 -21.33
C ALA A 257 3.54 -0.60 -20.30
N GLY A 258 2.80 0.43 -20.72
CA GLY A 258 2.20 1.45 -19.87
C GLY A 258 3.18 2.46 -19.26
N GLY A 259 4.47 2.16 -19.20
CA GLY A 259 5.51 2.98 -18.58
C GLY A 259 5.58 2.92 -17.05
N GLY A 260 4.55 2.46 -16.37
CA GLY A 260 4.48 2.36 -14.90
C GLY A 260 4.16 3.68 -14.21
N GLY A 261 4.88 4.02 -13.14
CA GLY A 261 4.72 5.27 -12.39
C GLY A 261 3.43 5.33 -11.55
N THR A 262 2.93 4.19 -11.10
CA THR A 262 1.68 4.13 -10.33
C THR A 262 1.84 4.76 -8.94
N ALA A 263 0.82 5.52 -8.50
CA ALA A 263 0.75 6.14 -7.17
C ALA A 263 -0.08 5.23 -6.24
N TRP A 264 0.55 4.17 -5.73
CA TRP A 264 -0.14 3.11 -5.02
C TRP A 264 -0.26 3.32 -3.51
N ASP A 265 0.38 4.36 -2.93
CA ASP A 265 0.29 4.65 -1.49
C ASP A 265 0.35 6.15 -1.20
N ALA A 266 1.52 6.77 -1.02
CA ALA A 266 1.63 8.12 -0.46
C ALA A 266 0.97 9.21 -1.32
N ILE A 267 -0.07 9.81 -0.77
CA ILE A 267 -0.73 11.02 -1.26
C ILE A 267 -0.95 11.91 -0.02
N VAL A 268 -0.44 13.14 -0.03
CA VAL A 268 -0.50 14.04 1.12
C VAL A 268 -1.03 15.40 0.67
N TYR A 269 -2.00 15.94 1.40
CA TYR A 269 -2.60 17.24 1.12
C TYR A 269 -2.08 18.32 2.07
N ASP A 270 -1.69 19.45 1.51
CA ASP A 270 -1.33 20.67 2.21
C ASP A 270 -2.38 21.75 1.96
N PRO A 271 -3.30 21.98 2.89
CA PRO A 271 -4.38 22.97 2.71
C PRO A 271 -3.85 24.41 2.69
N GLU A 272 -2.68 24.70 3.27
CA GLU A 272 -2.12 26.05 3.30
C GLU A 272 -1.58 26.50 1.93
N LEU A 273 -1.09 25.54 1.15
CA LEU A 273 -0.49 25.78 -0.16
C LEU A 273 -1.39 25.36 -1.33
N ASP A 274 -2.58 24.80 -1.07
CA ASP A 274 -3.45 24.15 -2.08
C ASP A 274 -2.66 23.08 -2.88
N MET A 275 -1.83 22.30 -2.21
CA MET A 275 -0.97 21.30 -2.86
C MET A 275 -1.30 19.88 -2.45
N VAL A 276 -1.16 18.96 -3.40
CA VAL A 276 -1.11 17.52 -3.17
C VAL A 276 0.26 16.99 -3.56
N TYR A 277 0.93 16.33 -2.65
CA TYR A 277 2.19 15.64 -2.89
C TYR A 277 1.93 14.17 -3.14
N ILE A 278 2.44 13.67 -4.26
CA ILE A 278 2.18 12.32 -4.76
C ILE A 278 3.48 11.57 -4.85
N GLY A 279 3.59 10.46 -4.14
CA GLY A 279 4.69 9.52 -4.31
C GLY A 279 4.47 8.68 -5.57
N VAL A 280 5.39 8.76 -6.52
CA VAL A 280 5.33 8.07 -7.81
C VAL A 280 6.17 6.80 -7.80
N GLY A 281 5.62 5.72 -8.35
CA GLY A 281 6.21 4.40 -8.38
C GLY A 281 7.27 4.20 -9.47
N ASN A 282 7.71 2.95 -9.57
CA ASN A 282 8.71 2.43 -10.49
C ASN A 282 8.22 2.36 -11.94
N GLY A 283 9.16 2.08 -12.84
CA GLY A 283 8.89 1.88 -14.28
C GLY A 283 8.48 0.45 -14.64
N SER A 284 7.80 0.29 -15.77
CA SER A 284 7.45 -1.00 -16.37
C SER A 284 8.03 -1.10 -17.79
N PRO A 285 8.85 -2.17 -18.07
CA PRO A 285 9.47 -3.08 -17.10
C PRO A 285 10.47 -2.37 -16.17
N TRP A 286 10.99 -3.07 -15.13
CA TRP A 286 11.91 -2.45 -14.17
C TRP A 286 13.16 -1.89 -14.82
N TYR A 287 13.77 -2.63 -15.75
CA TYR A 287 15.08 -2.26 -16.33
C TYR A 287 14.96 -1.19 -17.42
N ARG A 288 15.63 -0.03 -17.15
CA ARG A 288 15.60 1.12 -18.05
C ARG A 288 16.05 0.79 -19.48
N GLN A 289 17.08 -0.07 -19.66
CA GLN A 289 17.57 -0.43 -20.98
C GLN A 289 16.53 -1.13 -21.87
N LEU A 290 15.52 -1.76 -21.31
CA LEU A 290 14.38 -2.34 -22.03
C LEU A 290 13.24 -1.33 -22.18
N ARG A 291 12.94 -0.59 -21.12
CA ARG A 291 11.85 0.40 -21.09
C ARG A 291 12.16 1.67 -21.89
N SER A 292 13.39 2.14 -21.82
CA SER A 292 13.87 3.41 -22.42
C SER A 292 15.31 3.23 -22.91
N PRO A 293 15.52 2.52 -24.04
CA PRO A 293 16.84 2.06 -24.48
C PRO A 293 17.82 3.19 -24.81
N GLY A 294 17.34 4.40 -25.12
CA GLY A 294 18.16 5.61 -25.26
C GLY A 294 18.54 6.25 -23.93
N GLY A 295 18.11 5.70 -22.79
CA GLY A 295 18.36 6.24 -21.45
C GLY A 295 17.34 7.30 -21.05
N GLY A 296 17.81 8.34 -20.35
CA GLY A 296 16.99 9.42 -19.79
C GLY A 296 16.50 9.15 -18.37
N ASP A 297 15.97 10.19 -17.74
CA ASP A 297 15.54 10.12 -16.32
C ASP A 297 14.16 9.50 -16.15
N ASN A 298 13.39 9.36 -17.23
CA ASN A 298 12.04 8.77 -17.27
C ASN A 298 11.06 9.46 -16.29
N LEU A 299 10.92 10.79 -16.44
CA LEU A 299 10.01 11.57 -15.59
C LEU A 299 8.54 11.13 -15.77
N TYR A 300 7.78 10.97 -14.67
CA TYR A 300 8.13 11.25 -13.26
C TYR A 300 8.25 9.97 -12.43
N LEU A 301 8.86 8.91 -12.94
CA LEU A 301 9.12 7.71 -12.13
C LEU A 301 9.90 8.07 -10.88
N SER A 302 9.62 7.35 -9.78
CA SER A 302 10.38 7.42 -8.53
C SER A 302 10.56 8.87 -8.05
N SER A 303 9.49 9.65 -8.09
CA SER A 303 9.49 11.08 -7.77
C SER A 303 8.45 11.43 -6.72
N ILE A 304 8.68 12.53 -6.01
CA ILE A 304 7.63 13.28 -5.34
C ILE A 304 7.10 14.29 -6.37
N LEU A 305 5.84 14.19 -6.73
CA LEU A 305 5.17 15.07 -7.68
C LEU A 305 4.20 15.98 -6.91
N ALA A 306 4.35 17.29 -7.02
CA ALA A 306 3.44 18.26 -6.46
C ALA A 306 2.47 18.78 -7.52
N VAL A 307 1.18 18.70 -7.22
CA VAL A 307 0.10 19.22 -8.05
C VAL A 307 -0.82 20.11 -7.23
N ARG A 308 -1.54 21.03 -7.86
CA ARG A 308 -2.52 21.84 -7.21
C ARG A 308 -3.75 20.98 -6.83
N ALA A 309 -4.21 21.09 -5.60
CA ALA A 309 -5.36 20.29 -5.12
C ALA A 309 -6.67 20.67 -5.80
N SER A 310 -6.83 21.96 -6.18
CA SER A 310 -8.04 22.48 -6.80
C SER A 310 -8.30 21.93 -8.20
N ASP A 311 -7.26 21.67 -9.03
CA ASP A 311 -7.39 21.34 -10.45
C ASP A 311 -6.44 20.25 -10.97
N GLY A 312 -5.54 19.74 -10.14
CA GLY A 312 -4.55 18.71 -10.51
C GLY A 312 -3.40 19.20 -11.40
N GLU A 313 -3.25 20.54 -11.57
CA GLU A 313 -2.15 21.10 -12.37
C GLU A 313 -0.80 20.85 -11.69
N TYR A 314 0.20 20.46 -12.52
CA TYR A 314 1.59 20.29 -12.10
C TYR A 314 2.18 21.59 -11.55
N VAL A 315 2.91 21.49 -10.43
CA VAL A 315 3.63 22.60 -9.81
C VAL A 315 5.14 22.37 -9.85
N TRP A 316 5.61 21.27 -9.22
CA TRP A 316 7.02 20.87 -9.20
C TRP A 316 7.19 19.36 -9.00
N HIS A 317 8.39 18.86 -9.18
CA HIS A 317 8.75 17.49 -8.81
C HIS A 317 10.16 17.42 -8.24
N PHE A 318 10.40 16.40 -7.41
CA PHE A 318 11.72 15.99 -6.98
C PHE A 318 11.90 14.49 -7.24
N GLN A 319 12.87 14.13 -8.08
CA GLN A 319 13.08 12.73 -8.45
C GLN A 319 14.13 12.07 -7.57
N THR A 320 13.70 11.11 -6.74
CA THR A 320 14.58 10.40 -5.79
C THR A 320 15.49 9.38 -6.48
N THR A 321 15.04 8.77 -7.58
CA THR A 321 15.81 7.77 -8.35
C THR A 321 15.65 7.98 -9.84
N PRO A 322 16.44 8.87 -10.46
CA PRO A 322 16.38 9.13 -11.91
C PRO A 322 16.66 7.87 -12.73
N GLY A 323 15.76 7.54 -13.66
CA GLY A 323 15.90 6.37 -14.54
C GLY A 323 16.02 5.06 -13.76
N ASP A 324 15.18 4.86 -12.76
CA ASP A 324 15.14 3.68 -11.89
C ASP A 324 15.30 2.35 -12.66
N ASN A 325 15.99 1.41 -12.04
CA ASN A 325 16.32 0.08 -12.58
C ASN A 325 16.03 -1.06 -11.60
N TRP A 326 15.64 -0.74 -10.35
CA TRP A 326 15.71 -1.63 -9.20
C TRP A 326 14.38 -1.75 -8.45
N ASP A 327 13.28 -1.23 -9.04
CA ASP A 327 11.99 -1.09 -8.37
C ASP A 327 12.02 -0.09 -7.21
N TYR A 328 12.87 0.93 -7.29
CA TYR A 328 12.88 1.99 -6.27
C TYR A 328 11.76 2.99 -6.55
N THR A 329 10.82 3.04 -5.63
CA THR A 329 9.67 3.93 -5.69
C THR A 329 9.84 5.10 -4.75
N ALA A 330 9.11 6.19 -4.97
CA ALA A 330 8.93 7.29 -4.02
C ALA A 330 7.50 7.28 -3.41
N THR A 331 6.84 6.14 -3.45
CA THR A 331 5.48 5.94 -2.90
C THR A 331 5.46 5.69 -1.40
N GLN A 332 6.63 5.69 -0.73
CA GLN A 332 6.76 5.57 0.71
C GLN A 332 6.17 6.81 1.41
N PRO A 333 5.77 6.67 2.69
CA PRO A 333 5.12 7.76 3.42
C PRO A 333 5.83 9.10 3.29
N LEU A 334 5.05 10.15 3.06
CA LEU A 334 5.48 11.54 3.03
C LEU A 334 4.97 12.21 4.30
N MET A 335 5.81 12.96 5.01
CA MET A 335 5.42 13.71 6.20
C MET A 335 5.70 15.19 6.01
N LEU A 336 4.76 16.04 6.40
CA LEU A 336 4.93 17.51 6.41
C LEU A 336 5.37 17.95 7.81
N ALA A 337 6.34 18.84 7.85
CA ALA A 337 6.83 19.43 9.11
C ALA A 337 7.32 20.87 8.89
N GLU A 338 7.48 21.58 10.00
CA GLU A 338 8.24 22.81 10.10
C GLU A 338 9.55 22.48 10.86
N LEU A 339 10.70 22.70 10.21
CA LEU A 339 12.02 22.46 10.78
C LEU A 339 12.85 23.75 10.82
N GLU A 340 13.62 23.95 11.88
CA GLU A 340 14.62 25.02 11.94
C GLU A 340 15.92 24.55 11.27
N LEU A 341 16.17 24.99 10.04
CA LEU A 341 17.36 24.68 9.26
C LEU A 341 18.18 25.96 9.05
N ASP A 342 19.47 25.95 9.45
CA ASP A 342 20.37 27.10 9.34
C ASP A 342 19.82 28.40 9.97
N GLY A 343 19.12 28.27 11.10
CA GLY A 343 18.51 29.38 11.84
C GLY A 343 17.28 30.00 11.15
N ARG A 344 16.62 29.24 10.27
CA ARG A 344 15.38 29.62 9.59
C ARG A 344 14.37 28.49 9.69
N GLU A 345 13.14 28.84 9.98
CA GLU A 345 12.02 27.93 9.85
C GLU A 345 11.77 27.62 8.37
N ARG A 346 11.74 26.34 8.01
CA ARG A 346 11.48 25.82 6.66
C ARG A 346 10.29 24.87 6.73
N ARG A 347 9.36 25.04 5.82
CA ARG A 347 8.26 24.11 5.57
C ARG A 347 8.77 22.96 4.73
N VAL A 348 8.75 21.74 5.25
CA VAL A 348 9.44 20.62 4.60
C VAL A 348 8.54 19.42 4.36
N ILE A 349 8.92 18.61 3.38
CA ILE A 349 8.55 17.20 3.21
C ILE A 349 9.71 16.36 3.68
N MET A 350 9.43 15.33 4.49
CA MET A 350 10.37 14.30 4.87
C MET A 350 9.98 12.97 4.27
N GLN A 351 10.94 12.24 3.68
CA GLN A 351 10.71 10.92 3.11
C GLN A 351 11.93 10.02 3.24
N ALA A 352 11.70 8.74 3.58
CA ALA A 352 12.66 7.64 3.49
C ALA A 352 12.18 6.64 2.42
N PRO A 353 12.46 6.85 1.11
CA PRO A 353 12.02 5.95 0.05
C PRO A 353 12.84 4.65 -0.01
N LYS A 354 12.46 3.72 -0.91
CA LYS A 354 13.11 2.43 -1.11
C LYS A 354 14.62 2.53 -1.35
N ASN A 355 15.09 3.62 -1.94
CA ASN A 355 16.46 3.80 -2.41
C ASN A 355 17.53 3.93 -1.30
N GLY A 356 17.11 4.07 -0.02
CA GLY A 356 17.99 4.09 1.13
C GLY A 356 18.52 5.45 1.55
N PHE A 357 18.06 6.55 0.95
CA PHE A 357 18.34 7.92 1.38
C PHE A 357 17.14 8.54 2.09
N PHE A 358 17.38 9.24 3.21
CA PHE A 358 16.39 10.11 3.84
C PHE A 358 16.49 11.50 3.22
N TYR A 359 15.35 12.04 2.75
CA TYR A 359 15.29 13.35 2.11
C TYR A 359 14.52 14.36 2.95
N VAL A 360 14.99 15.60 2.97
CA VAL A 360 14.29 16.78 3.45
C VAL A 360 14.22 17.79 2.32
N ILE A 361 12.99 18.14 1.91
CA ILE A 361 12.70 18.92 0.70
C ILE A 361 11.78 20.08 1.10
N ASP A 362 12.03 21.27 0.55
CA ASP A 362 11.12 22.40 0.70
C ASP A 362 9.77 22.10 0.02
N ARG A 363 8.67 22.16 0.76
CA ARG A 363 7.36 21.74 0.25
C ARG A 363 6.69 22.76 -0.68
N GLU A 364 7.17 24.02 -0.70
CA GLU A 364 6.65 25.04 -1.62
C GLU A 364 7.29 24.91 -3.02
N THR A 365 8.58 24.57 -3.07
CA THR A 365 9.39 24.70 -4.30
C THR A 365 9.94 23.38 -4.84
N GLY A 366 9.96 22.32 -4.01
CA GLY A 366 10.66 21.08 -4.36
C GLY A 366 12.18 21.16 -4.23
N GLU A 367 12.73 22.25 -3.65
CA GLU A 367 14.18 22.41 -3.40
C GLU A 367 14.68 21.34 -2.44
N PHE A 368 15.76 20.64 -2.82
CA PHE A 368 16.48 19.75 -1.90
C PHE A 368 17.18 20.57 -0.81
N LEU A 369 16.90 20.25 0.44
CA LEU A 369 17.49 20.94 1.58
C LEU A 369 18.60 20.12 2.22
N SER A 370 18.36 18.83 2.44
CA SER A 370 19.34 17.90 2.98
C SER A 370 18.96 16.46 2.74
N GLY A 371 19.92 15.55 2.82
CA GLY A 371 19.67 14.11 2.76
C GLY A 371 20.92 13.29 2.99
N ALA A 372 20.75 12.11 3.58
CA ALA A 372 21.82 11.14 3.79
C ALA A 372 21.31 9.71 3.71
N ALA A 373 22.22 8.75 3.50
CA ALA A 373 21.87 7.35 3.51
C ALA A 373 21.51 6.90 4.93
N PHE A 374 20.38 6.21 5.09
CA PHE A 374 19.94 5.62 6.36
C PHE A 374 20.17 4.10 6.42
N ALA A 375 20.63 3.51 5.33
CA ALA A 375 20.96 2.09 5.20
C ALA A 375 22.24 1.89 4.41
N ASP A 376 22.83 0.71 4.47
CA ASP A 376 23.96 0.33 3.63
C ASP A 376 23.49 0.08 2.19
N ILE A 377 23.98 0.92 1.26
CA ILE A 377 23.60 0.88 -0.15
C ILE A 377 24.84 0.68 -1.04
N ASN A 378 24.69 0.03 -2.18
CA ASN A 378 25.76 -0.12 -3.17
C ASN A 378 25.40 0.41 -4.58
N TRP A 379 24.15 0.82 -4.81
CA TRP A 379 23.69 1.35 -6.10
C TRP A 379 24.11 2.82 -6.33
N ALA A 380 24.41 3.56 -5.26
CA ALA A 380 24.86 4.93 -5.28
C ALA A 380 25.95 5.17 -4.22
N THR A 381 26.76 6.23 -4.40
CA THR A 381 27.85 6.58 -3.48
C THR A 381 27.56 7.84 -2.66
N GLY A 382 26.43 8.49 -2.88
CA GLY A 382 26.00 9.71 -2.20
C GLY A 382 25.03 10.52 -3.02
N LEU A 383 24.80 11.77 -2.59
CA LEU A 383 23.93 12.75 -3.26
C LEU A 383 24.77 13.94 -3.75
N THR A 384 24.36 14.53 -4.88
CA THR A 384 24.88 15.86 -5.31
C THR A 384 24.33 16.96 -4.41
N PRO A 385 24.85 18.22 -4.51
CA PRO A 385 24.28 19.34 -3.77
C PRO A 385 22.80 19.62 -4.06
N GLU A 386 22.28 19.16 -5.20
CA GLU A 386 20.90 19.27 -5.61
C GLU A 386 20.06 18.03 -5.21
N GLY A 387 20.65 17.08 -4.47
CA GLY A 387 19.98 15.89 -3.99
C GLY A 387 19.87 14.74 -5.02
N ARG A 388 20.52 14.85 -6.19
CA ARG A 388 20.54 13.76 -7.17
C ARG A 388 21.49 12.65 -6.72
N PRO A 389 21.10 11.36 -6.73
CA PRO A 389 22.01 10.27 -6.42
C PRO A 389 23.19 10.18 -7.40
N ILE A 390 24.39 9.96 -6.83
CA ILE A 390 25.63 9.67 -7.58
C ILE A 390 25.70 8.16 -7.77
N GLU A 391 25.18 7.69 -8.89
CA GLU A 391 25.03 6.26 -9.15
C GLU A 391 26.36 5.51 -9.24
N ASN A 392 26.35 4.26 -8.79
CA ASN A 392 27.40 3.29 -9.06
C ASN A 392 27.16 2.66 -10.44
N PRO A 393 28.06 2.89 -11.44
CA PRO A 393 27.86 2.34 -12.78
C PRO A 393 27.72 0.82 -12.83
N ALA A 394 28.36 0.09 -11.91
CA ALA A 394 28.28 -1.37 -11.87
C ALA A 394 26.86 -1.89 -11.53
N ALA A 395 26.13 -1.14 -10.68
CA ALA A 395 24.74 -1.45 -10.38
C ALA A 395 23.80 -1.09 -11.54
N ARG A 396 24.19 -0.16 -12.42
CA ARG A 396 23.40 0.30 -13.57
C ARG A 396 23.49 -0.62 -14.78
N THR A 397 24.68 -1.13 -15.10
CA THR A 397 24.92 -1.90 -16.33
C THR A 397 24.32 -3.30 -16.28
N LEU A 398 24.25 -3.92 -15.10
CA LEU A 398 23.71 -5.26 -14.87
C LEU A 398 24.27 -6.33 -15.84
N GLU A 399 25.54 -6.19 -16.24
CA GLU A 399 26.23 -7.21 -17.06
C GLU A 399 26.38 -8.50 -16.26
N GLY A 400 25.73 -9.57 -16.72
CA GLY A 400 25.58 -10.80 -15.94
C GLY A 400 24.62 -10.58 -14.76
N GLY A 401 24.84 -11.27 -13.63
CA GLY A 401 24.07 -11.07 -12.41
C GLY A 401 24.78 -10.10 -11.47
N VAL A 402 24.04 -9.12 -10.91
CA VAL A 402 24.58 -8.13 -9.97
C VAL A 402 23.76 -8.10 -8.69
N HIS A 403 24.40 -8.32 -7.54
CA HIS A 403 23.78 -8.10 -6.24
C HIS A 403 23.72 -6.60 -5.94
N VAL A 404 22.50 -6.06 -5.91
CA VAL A 404 22.23 -4.65 -5.59
C VAL A 404 21.57 -4.54 -4.22
N SER A 405 22.06 -3.62 -3.40
CA SER A 405 21.53 -3.27 -2.09
C SER A 405 21.08 -1.79 -2.08
N PRO A 406 19.87 -1.51 -1.56
CA PRO A 406 18.83 -2.46 -1.17
C PRO A 406 18.27 -3.23 -2.37
N GLY A 407 17.61 -4.36 -2.12
CA GLY A 407 16.83 -5.05 -3.15
C GLY A 407 15.48 -4.38 -3.41
N PRO A 408 14.56 -5.00 -4.21
CA PRO A 408 13.29 -4.39 -4.62
C PRO A 408 12.30 -4.10 -3.48
N ALA A 409 12.43 -4.78 -2.33
CA ALA A 409 11.64 -4.42 -1.14
C ALA A 409 12.03 -3.04 -0.58
N GLY A 410 13.21 -2.51 -0.97
CA GLY A 410 13.74 -1.22 -0.51
C GLY A 410 14.38 -1.29 0.88
N ALA A 411 15.14 -0.26 1.23
CA ALA A 411 15.63 -0.09 2.60
C ALA A 411 14.52 0.33 3.58
N HIS A 412 13.44 0.88 3.06
CA HIS A 412 12.17 1.15 3.72
C HIS A 412 11.06 1.03 2.66
N ASN A 413 9.83 0.71 3.09
CA ASN A 413 8.71 0.53 2.16
C ASN A 413 7.45 1.29 2.64
N TRP A 414 6.25 0.83 2.29
CA TRP A 414 4.96 1.45 2.58
C TRP A 414 4.66 1.61 4.09
N HIS A 415 5.34 0.90 4.95
CA HIS A 415 5.10 0.91 6.39
C HIS A 415 5.19 2.34 6.93
N PRO A 416 4.10 2.89 7.52
CA PRO A 416 4.08 4.28 7.94
C PRO A 416 5.18 4.64 8.93
N MET A 417 5.85 5.77 8.64
CA MET A 417 6.77 6.44 9.55
C MET A 417 6.00 7.29 10.56
N SER A 418 6.63 7.66 11.67
CA SER A 418 6.10 8.68 12.57
C SER A 418 7.16 9.73 12.92
N PHE A 419 6.76 10.99 13.05
CA PHE A 419 7.60 12.09 13.51
C PHE A 419 7.09 12.57 14.86
N ASN A 420 7.99 12.60 15.84
CA ASN A 420 7.69 13.15 17.16
C ASN A 420 8.27 14.57 17.27
N PRO A 421 7.44 15.62 17.19
CA PRO A 421 7.92 17.01 17.27
C PRO A 421 8.48 17.37 18.63
N ASP A 422 8.06 16.70 19.73
CA ASP A 422 8.57 16.96 21.09
C ASP A 422 10.03 16.52 21.25
N VAL A 423 10.44 15.47 20.51
CA VAL A 423 11.78 14.89 20.53
C VAL A 423 12.61 15.30 19.31
N GLY A 424 11.95 15.67 18.21
CA GLY A 424 12.59 16.04 16.94
C GLY A 424 13.10 14.85 16.13
N LEU A 425 12.57 13.64 16.32
CA LEU A 425 13.01 12.43 15.67
C LEU A 425 11.92 11.78 14.81
N VAL A 426 12.35 11.18 13.70
CA VAL A 426 11.53 10.36 12.82
C VAL A 426 11.81 8.89 13.10
N TYR A 427 10.76 8.08 13.24
CA TYR A 427 10.87 6.63 13.49
C TYR A 427 10.32 5.84 12.31
N PHE A 428 11.09 4.84 11.85
CA PHE A 428 10.67 3.98 10.76
C PHE A 428 11.44 2.65 10.75
N PRO A 429 10.84 1.57 10.18
CA PRO A 429 11.55 0.32 9.98
C PRO A 429 12.55 0.44 8.83
N VAL A 430 13.72 -0.12 9.01
CA VAL A 430 14.80 -0.20 8.01
C VAL A 430 15.10 -1.66 7.70
N TYR A 431 15.27 -1.97 6.40
CA TYR A 431 15.60 -3.30 5.89
C TYR A 431 16.96 -3.27 5.21
N GLU A 432 17.86 -4.12 5.66
CA GLU A 432 19.14 -4.36 4.99
C GLU A 432 19.06 -5.70 4.27
N HIS A 433 19.10 -5.66 2.95
CA HIS A 433 19.09 -6.83 2.10
C HIS A 433 19.59 -6.48 0.70
N SER A 434 19.95 -7.46 -0.07
CA SER A 434 20.27 -7.31 -1.49
C SER A 434 19.40 -8.22 -2.36
N TRP A 435 19.36 -7.94 -3.62
CA TRP A 435 18.72 -8.76 -4.63
C TRP A 435 19.66 -8.98 -5.82
N LEU A 436 19.64 -10.20 -6.37
CA LEU A 436 20.37 -10.51 -7.59
C LEU A 436 19.56 -10.04 -8.80
N HIS A 437 19.96 -8.92 -9.40
CA HIS A 437 19.38 -8.42 -10.63
C HIS A 437 20.03 -9.06 -11.85
N VAL A 438 19.21 -9.66 -12.70
CA VAL A 438 19.57 -10.21 -13.99
C VAL A 438 18.51 -9.81 -15.01
N VAL A 439 18.92 -9.23 -16.13
CA VAL A 439 17.99 -8.80 -17.17
C VAL A 439 17.66 -9.95 -18.11
N ALA A 440 16.39 -10.21 -18.33
CA ALA A 440 15.92 -11.09 -19.39
C ALA A 440 15.95 -10.31 -20.73
N GLU A 441 17.06 -10.46 -21.50
CA GLU A 441 17.29 -9.68 -22.73
C GLU A 441 16.28 -9.98 -23.85
N ASP A 442 15.66 -11.16 -23.82
CA ASP A 442 14.63 -11.64 -24.73
C ASP A 442 13.21 -11.37 -24.23
N TRP A 443 13.05 -10.52 -23.18
CA TRP A 443 11.77 -10.17 -22.62
C TRP A 443 10.87 -9.46 -23.66
N GLU A 444 9.62 -9.92 -23.73
CA GLU A 444 8.54 -9.29 -24.47
C GLU A 444 7.35 -9.00 -23.55
N TYR A 445 6.69 -7.87 -23.77
CA TYR A 445 5.52 -7.48 -23.00
C TYR A 445 4.37 -8.49 -23.16
N ASP A 446 3.86 -9.01 -22.07
CA ASP A 446 2.60 -9.78 -22.03
C ASP A 446 1.64 -9.17 -20.98
N ARG A 447 0.53 -8.61 -21.45
CA ARG A 447 -0.48 -7.99 -20.59
C ARG A 447 -1.10 -8.93 -19.53
N ARG A 448 -0.87 -10.25 -19.65
CA ARG A 448 -1.41 -11.28 -18.75
C ARG A 448 -0.43 -11.67 -17.66
N ALA A 449 0.83 -11.32 -17.81
CA ALA A 449 1.93 -11.73 -16.96
C ALA A 449 2.50 -10.57 -16.15
N LEU A 450 3.33 -10.91 -15.18
CA LEU A 450 4.16 -9.95 -14.42
C LEU A 450 5.34 -9.50 -15.30
N ASN A 451 5.41 -8.22 -15.65
CA ASN A 451 6.35 -7.65 -16.62
C ASN A 451 7.54 -6.96 -15.94
N ILE A 452 8.26 -7.65 -15.08
CA ILE A 452 9.45 -7.11 -14.44
C ILE A 452 10.74 -7.26 -15.26
N ALA A 453 10.75 -8.17 -16.24
CA ALA A 453 11.86 -8.48 -17.14
C ALA A 453 13.11 -9.02 -16.43
N GLY A 454 12.97 -9.69 -15.29
CA GLY A 454 14.04 -10.36 -14.56
C GLY A 454 14.21 -11.81 -15.00
N ASP A 455 15.47 -12.28 -15.16
CA ASP A 455 15.77 -13.70 -15.36
C ASP A 455 15.96 -14.42 -14.02
N PHE A 456 14.90 -15.03 -13.51
CA PHE A 456 14.91 -15.80 -12.27
C PHE A 456 15.55 -17.20 -12.40
N ALA A 457 15.86 -17.65 -13.62
CA ALA A 457 16.50 -18.94 -13.89
C ALA A 457 18.00 -18.82 -14.10
N TYR A 458 18.58 -17.63 -13.97
CA TYR A 458 19.99 -17.37 -14.20
C TYR A 458 20.90 -18.20 -13.27
N THR A 459 21.90 -18.85 -13.84
CA THR A 459 22.91 -19.65 -13.12
C THR A 459 24.35 -19.27 -13.46
N GLY A 460 24.53 -18.14 -14.15
CA GLY A 460 25.83 -17.64 -14.59
C GLY A 460 26.63 -16.97 -13.45
N PRO A 461 27.76 -16.36 -13.79
CA PRO A 461 28.60 -15.64 -12.83
C PRO A 461 27.89 -14.39 -12.28
N THR A 462 28.06 -14.12 -10.98
CA THR A 462 27.50 -12.96 -10.29
C THR A 462 28.59 -12.03 -9.79
N THR A 463 28.25 -10.74 -9.64
CA THR A 463 29.10 -9.71 -9.04
C THR A 463 28.38 -9.03 -7.88
N GLY A 464 29.14 -8.38 -7.01
CA GLY A 464 28.63 -7.85 -5.75
C GLY A 464 28.46 -8.97 -4.71
N GLU A 465 28.29 -8.58 -3.46
CA GLU A 465 28.13 -9.53 -2.35
C GLU A 465 26.66 -9.55 -1.90
N PRO A 466 26.07 -10.74 -1.68
CA PRO A 466 24.73 -10.82 -1.09
C PRO A 466 24.75 -10.31 0.35
N VAL A 467 23.75 -9.49 0.71
CA VAL A 467 23.54 -9.00 2.07
C VAL A 467 22.57 -9.93 2.79
N THR A 468 22.99 -10.41 3.98
CA THR A 468 22.08 -11.17 4.85
C THR A 468 20.95 -10.27 5.32
N PRO A 469 19.68 -10.66 5.13
CA PRO A 469 18.56 -9.83 5.53
C PRO A 469 18.54 -9.50 7.03
N GLN A 470 18.44 -8.22 7.36
CA GLN A 470 18.35 -7.71 8.73
C GLN A 470 17.28 -6.64 8.79
N GLY A 471 16.68 -6.43 9.97
CA GLY A 471 15.70 -5.39 10.23
C GLY A 471 16.08 -4.53 11.43
N HIS A 472 15.69 -3.28 11.39
CA HIS A 472 15.91 -2.33 12.49
C HIS A 472 14.68 -1.43 12.65
N LEU A 473 14.43 -0.99 13.89
CA LEU A 473 13.69 0.24 14.13
C LEU A 473 14.72 1.36 14.29
N VAL A 474 14.64 2.37 13.45
CA VAL A 474 15.58 3.51 13.46
C VAL A 474 14.84 4.76 13.93
N ALA A 475 15.49 5.53 14.80
CA ALA A 475 15.18 6.91 15.07
C ALA A 475 16.18 7.81 14.33
N TRP A 476 15.68 8.64 13.44
CA TRP A 476 16.46 9.50 12.57
C TRP A 476 16.30 10.96 12.97
N ASP A 477 17.41 11.66 13.11
CA ASP A 477 17.44 13.11 13.27
C ASP A 477 17.39 13.77 11.88
N PRO A 478 16.27 14.37 11.46
CA PRO A 478 16.10 14.93 10.13
C PRO A 478 16.89 16.23 9.92
N ILE A 479 17.34 16.90 10.99
CA ILE A 479 18.16 18.10 10.93
C ILE A 479 19.63 17.72 10.80
N ALA A 480 20.13 16.84 11.68
CA ALA A 480 21.52 16.40 11.65
C ALA A 480 21.79 15.34 10.56
N GLN A 481 20.77 14.83 9.89
CA GLN A 481 20.84 13.80 8.84
C GLN A 481 21.65 12.59 9.30
N ARG A 482 21.27 12.05 10.46
CA ARG A 482 21.92 10.87 11.05
C ARG A 482 20.99 10.10 11.97
N GLU A 483 21.33 8.86 12.17
CA GLU A 483 20.70 8.01 13.18
C GLU A 483 20.99 8.56 14.59
N ALA A 484 19.91 8.68 15.39
CA ALA A 484 19.99 8.98 16.81
C ALA A 484 20.15 7.70 17.65
N TRP A 485 19.34 6.68 17.31
CA TRP A 485 19.41 5.34 17.89
C TRP A 485 18.78 4.31 16.95
N ARG A 486 19.11 3.03 17.13
CA ARG A 486 18.45 1.88 16.47
C ARG A 486 18.20 0.75 17.43
N VAL A 487 17.17 -0.03 17.12
CA VAL A 487 16.89 -1.31 17.77
C VAL A 487 16.90 -2.40 16.71
N GLU A 488 17.77 -3.39 16.87
CA GLU A 488 17.82 -4.56 15.98
C GLU A 488 16.55 -5.39 16.11
N GLN A 489 16.04 -5.86 14.98
CA GLN A 489 14.87 -6.72 14.90
C GLN A 489 15.28 -8.13 14.45
N PRO A 490 14.66 -9.21 14.97
CA PRO A 490 15.03 -10.57 14.58
C PRO A 490 14.60 -10.91 13.13
N HIS A 491 13.72 -10.09 12.55
CA HIS A 491 13.19 -10.25 11.20
C HIS A 491 13.25 -8.93 10.45
N PRO A 492 13.48 -8.94 9.13
CA PRO A 492 13.71 -7.71 8.37
C PRO A 492 12.48 -6.82 8.24
N LEU A 493 11.26 -7.36 8.11
CA LEU A 493 10.06 -6.60 7.74
C LEU A 493 9.19 -6.33 8.97
N SER A 494 9.46 -5.26 9.71
CA SER A 494 8.62 -4.82 10.84
C SER A 494 7.55 -3.81 10.39
N GLY A 495 6.50 -3.67 11.21
CA GLY A 495 5.36 -2.81 10.92
C GLY A 495 5.63 -1.31 10.99
N GLY A 496 4.63 -0.52 10.60
CA GLY A 496 4.67 0.93 10.74
C GLY A 496 4.65 1.41 12.19
N THR A 497 4.96 2.69 12.39
CA THR A 497 5.13 3.30 13.71
C THR A 497 4.02 4.28 14.07
N LEU A 498 3.86 4.52 15.36
CA LEU A 498 3.07 5.57 16.00
C LEU A 498 3.93 6.19 17.09
N SER A 499 4.04 7.51 17.13
CA SER A 499 4.68 8.22 18.25
C SER A 499 3.65 9.00 19.08
N THR A 500 3.97 9.24 20.37
CA THR A 500 3.09 10.01 21.27
C THR A 500 3.88 10.97 22.13
N SER A 501 3.21 12.04 22.61
CA SER A 501 3.76 12.95 23.63
C SER A 501 3.94 12.27 25.00
N GLY A 502 3.48 11.01 25.16
CA GLY A 502 3.84 10.15 26.30
C GLY A 502 5.26 9.58 26.24
N ASN A 503 6.12 10.07 25.36
CA ASN A 503 7.49 9.61 25.12
C ASN A 503 7.57 8.14 24.66
N ILE A 504 6.64 7.73 23.82
CA ILE A 504 6.54 6.34 23.33
C ILE A 504 6.51 6.28 21.80
N VAL A 505 7.14 5.22 21.26
CA VAL A 505 6.95 4.74 19.89
C VAL A 505 6.40 3.32 19.93
N PHE A 506 5.26 3.09 19.29
CA PHE A 506 4.68 1.76 19.10
C PHE A 506 5.05 1.20 17.73
N GLN A 507 5.34 -0.11 17.70
CA GLN A 507 5.60 -0.85 16.46
C GLN A 507 5.20 -2.32 16.59
N GLY A 508 4.58 -2.86 15.52
CA GLY A 508 4.37 -4.29 15.36
C GLY A 508 5.54 -4.98 14.69
N ARG A 509 5.68 -6.29 14.90
CA ARG A 509 6.71 -7.14 14.32
C ARG A 509 6.12 -8.33 13.56
N PRO A 510 6.84 -8.89 12.58
CA PRO A 510 6.36 -10.04 11.80
C PRO A 510 6.18 -11.31 12.64
N ASP A 511 6.90 -11.46 13.75
CA ASP A 511 6.78 -12.61 14.68
C ASP A 511 5.61 -12.52 15.67
N GLY A 512 4.72 -11.52 15.50
CA GLY A 512 3.53 -11.36 16.33
C GLY A 512 3.75 -10.54 17.61
N VAL A 513 4.91 -9.93 17.78
CA VAL A 513 5.18 -9.09 18.94
C VAL A 513 4.80 -7.64 18.64
N PHE A 514 3.96 -7.04 19.50
CA PHE A 514 3.66 -5.63 19.50
C PHE A 514 4.44 -4.97 20.65
N ARG A 515 5.18 -3.90 20.35
CA ARG A 515 6.08 -3.25 21.31
C ARG A 515 5.83 -1.78 21.48
N ALA A 516 6.14 -1.29 22.69
CA ALA A 516 6.35 0.11 23.00
C ALA A 516 7.82 0.35 23.35
N TYR A 517 8.41 1.32 22.67
CA TYR A 517 9.79 1.77 22.90
C TYR A 517 9.77 3.18 23.48
N ARG A 518 10.77 3.54 24.29
CA ARG A 518 10.97 4.94 24.68
C ARG A 518 11.42 5.74 23.45
N ALA A 519 10.73 6.86 23.16
CA ALA A 519 10.99 7.66 21.98
C ALA A 519 12.40 8.27 21.95
N THR A 520 12.98 8.59 23.10
CA THR A 520 14.27 9.26 23.22
C THR A 520 15.49 8.36 23.02
N ASP A 521 15.39 7.05 23.30
CA ASP A 521 16.56 6.14 23.31
C ASP A 521 16.30 4.71 22.82
N GLY A 522 15.06 4.36 22.48
CA GLY A 522 14.70 3.05 21.94
C GLY A 522 14.62 1.92 22.99
N GLU A 523 14.66 2.22 24.30
CA GLU A 523 14.47 1.19 25.33
C GLU A 523 13.09 0.53 25.19
N VAL A 524 13.05 -0.81 25.22
CA VAL A 524 11.78 -1.56 25.20
C VAL A 524 11.10 -1.43 26.56
N LEU A 525 9.94 -0.80 26.59
CA LEU A 525 9.17 -0.54 27.82
C LEU A 525 8.05 -1.54 28.06
N TRP A 526 7.51 -2.10 26.99
CA TRP A 526 6.38 -3.03 27.06
C TRP A 526 6.32 -3.87 25.78
N GLU A 527 5.79 -5.09 25.89
CA GLU A 527 5.52 -5.97 24.76
C GLU A 527 4.29 -6.85 25.02
N PHE A 528 3.61 -7.18 23.91
CA PHE A 528 2.51 -8.11 23.86
C PHE A 528 2.77 -9.11 22.73
N GLU A 529 2.74 -10.39 23.06
CA GLU A 529 2.98 -11.48 22.11
C GLU A 529 1.68 -12.16 21.71
N HIS A 530 1.54 -12.46 20.40
CA HIS A 530 0.47 -13.31 19.92
C HIS A 530 0.88 -14.06 18.63
N GLU A 531 -0.04 -14.85 18.07
CA GLU A 531 0.27 -15.83 17.02
C GLU A 531 0.41 -15.26 15.60
N THR A 532 0.10 -13.98 15.37
CA THR A 532 0.04 -13.40 14.01
C THR A 532 0.88 -12.16 13.90
N GLY A 533 1.73 -12.07 12.86
CA GLY A 533 2.57 -10.91 12.61
C GLY A 533 1.79 -9.62 12.41
N ILE A 534 2.39 -8.50 12.78
CA ILE A 534 1.81 -7.16 12.77
C ILE A 534 2.66 -6.27 11.87
N LEU A 535 2.13 -5.92 10.68
CA LEU A 535 2.77 -5.01 9.73
C LEU A 535 2.05 -3.65 9.62
N ALA A 536 0.76 -3.60 9.97
CA ALA A 536 -0.01 -2.37 10.01
C ALA A 536 0.57 -1.39 11.04
N ALA A 537 0.35 -0.11 10.82
CA ALA A 537 0.72 0.90 11.80
C ALA A 537 -0.40 1.08 12.85
N PRO A 538 -0.03 1.22 14.13
CA PRO A 538 -0.99 1.49 15.20
C PRO A 538 -1.51 2.93 15.16
N ILE A 539 -2.65 3.14 15.82
CA ILE A 539 -3.21 4.45 16.14
C ILE A 539 -3.49 4.54 17.64
N THR A 540 -3.71 5.76 18.14
CA THR A 540 -4.20 5.98 19.50
C THR A 540 -5.27 7.06 19.52
N TYR A 541 -6.27 6.89 20.37
CA TYR A 541 -7.45 7.74 20.51
C TYR A 541 -7.97 7.72 21.94
N SER A 542 -8.93 8.57 22.25
CA SER A 542 -9.57 8.62 23.56
C SER A 542 -11.10 8.51 23.45
N VAL A 543 -11.71 7.73 24.32
CA VAL A 543 -13.17 7.67 24.49
C VAL A 543 -13.48 7.76 25.97
N ASP A 544 -14.36 8.70 26.36
CA ASP A 544 -14.77 8.94 27.74
C ASP A 544 -13.56 9.10 28.70
N GLY A 545 -12.50 9.77 28.24
CA GLY A 545 -11.27 10.02 29.00
C GLY A 545 -10.36 8.80 29.18
N THR A 546 -10.61 7.70 28.48
CA THR A 546 -9.74 6.51 28.42
C THR A 546 -8.97 6.50 27.12
N GLN A 547 -7.64 6.46 27.18
CA GLN A 547 -6.79 6.33 26.02
C GLN A 547 -6.69 4.86 25.60
N TYR A 548 -6.91 4.61 24.30
CA TYR A 548 -6.76 3.32 23.64
C TYR A 548 -5.64 3.35 22.61
N VAL A 549 -5.05 2.20 22.35
CA VAL A 549 -4.10 1.95 21.25
C VAL A 549 -4.66 0.81 20.41
N ALA A 550 -4.87 1.03 19.12
CA ALA A 550 -5.41 0.04 18.19
C ALA A 550 -4.43 -0.32 17.08
N VAL A 551 -4.38 -1.60 16.71
CA VAL A 551 -3.56 -2.09 15.60
C VAL A 551 -4.20 -3.29 14.93
N LEU A 552 -4.10 -3.39 13.60
CA LEU A 552 -4.43 -4.60 12.85
C LEU A 552 -3.26 -5.58 12.91
N SER A 553 -3.57 -6.83 13.20
CA SER A 553 -2.66 -7.95 13.13
C SER A 553 -3.08 -8.88 12.00
N GLY A 554 -2.21 -9.07 11.02
CA GLY A 554 -2.46 -9.89 9.85
C GLY A 554 -1.20 -9.90 8.97
N TYR A 555 -0.41 -10.98 9.04
CA TYR A 555 0.83 -11.09 8.31
C TYR A 555 0.59 -11.49 6.87
N GLY A 556 1.02 -10.66 5.91
CA GLY A 556 0.80 -10.83 4.49
C GLY A 556 1.77 -9.99 3.65
N GLY A 557 1.38 -9.70 2.42
CA GLY A 557 2.18 -8.91 1.49
C GLY A 557 3.06 -9.77 0.56
N PRO A 558 3.84 -9.12 -0.35
CA PRO A 558 4.60 -9.81 -1.38
C PRO A 558 5.67 -10.74 -0.81
N GLU A 559 6.35 -10.36 0.26
CA GLU A 559 7.41 -11.15 0.87
C GLU A 559 6.89 -12.49 1.42
N VAL A 560 5.65 -12.50 1.91
CA VAL A 560 4.98 -13.71 2.40
C VAL A 560 4.45 -14.55 1.23
N LEU A 561 3.87 -13.92 0.22
CA LEU A 561 3.37 -14.61 -0.98
C LEU A 561 4.51 -15.28 -1.75
N PHE A 562 5.53 -14.51 -2.11
CA PHE A 562 6.68 -15.04 -2.86
C PHE A 562 7.57 -15.96 -2.01
N ASN A 563 7.45 -15.91 -0.67
CA ASN A 563 8.36 -16.61 0.24
C ASN A 563 9.84 -16.32 -0.09
N THR A 564 10.19 -15.04 -0.12
CA THR A 564 11.51 -14.56 -0.57
C THR A 564 12.65 -14.86 0.40
N GLY A 565 12.36 -15.47 1.57
CA GLY A 565 13.31 -15.62 2.67
C GLY A 565 13.43 -14.36 3.55
N LEU A 566 12.84 -13.25 3.16
CA LEU A 566 12.67 -12.05 4.00
C LEU A 566 11.54 -12.26 5.02
N ALA A 567 10.59 -13.16 4.72
CA ALA A 567 9.50 -13.51 5.58
C ALA A 567 10.02 -14.32 6.78
N GLY A 568 10.08 -13.79 7.92
CA GLY A 568 10.40 -14.48 9.19
C GLY A 568 9.23 -14.43 10.16
N GLY A 569 8.01 -14.22 9.66
CA GLY A 569 6.85 -13.94 10.48
C GLY A 569 5.90 -15.11 10.69
N SER A 570 4.92 -14.88 11.55
CA SER A 570 3.86 -15.82 11.91
C SER A 570 2.57 -15.50 11.20
N VAL A 571 1.99 -16.50 10.51
CA VAL A 571 0.67 -16.41 9.88
C VAL A 571 -0.37 -17.10 10.74
N GLY A 572 -1.33 -16.32 11.23
CA GLY A 572 -2.49 -16.75 12.03
C GLY A 572 -3.78 -16.05 11.58
N PRO A 573 -4.81 -16.08 12.41
CA PRO A 573 -6.03 -15.31 12.13
C PRO A 573 -5.73 -13.81 12.17
N GLY A 574 -6.30 -13.07 11.19
CA GLY A 574 -6.24 -11.62 11.18
C GLY A 574 -7.16 -11.03 12.24
N ARG A 575 -6.66 -10.05 13.02
CA ARG A 575 -7.39 -9.44 14.13
C ARG A 575 -7.21 -7.94 14.19
N LEU A 576 -8.23 -7.24 14.65
CA LEU A 576 -8.12 -5.91 15.20
C LEU A 576 -7.88 -6.05 16.71
N LEU A 577 -6.75 -5.52 17.20
CA LEU A 577 -6.35 -5.56 18.62
C LEU A 577 -6.45 -4.15 19.20
N VAL A 578 -7.08 -4.00 20.36
CA VAL A 578 -7.20 -2.70 21.03
C VAL A 578 -6.78 -2.84 22.48
N PHE A 579 -5.90 -1.96 22.91
CA PHE A 579 -5.27 -1.94 24.22
C PHE A 579 -5.67 -0.70 25.02
N ALA A 580 -5.72 -0.84 26.35
CA ALA A 580 -5.90 0.27 27.29
C ALA A 580 -5.17 -0.04 28.60
N LEU A 581 -4.93 0.97 29.44
CA LEU A 581 -4.34 0.74 30.77
C LEU A 581 -5.26 -0.14 31.62
N GLY A 582 -4.73 -1.27 32.08
CA GLY A 582 -5.48 -2.25 32.88
C GLY A 582 -6.43 -3.17 32.07
N GLY A 583 -6.34 -3.17 30.75
CA GLY A 583 -7.03 -4.13 29.89
C GLY A 583 -6.70 -5.56 30.30
N ASN A 584 -7.69 -6.47 30.23
CA ASN A 584 -7.57 -7.84 30.73
C ASN A 584 -8.26 -8.89 29.85
N ALA A 585 -8.62 -8.53 28.63
CA ALA A 585 -9.11 -9.48 27.64
C ALA A 585 -8.00 -10.49 27.27
N SER A 586 -8.39 -11.68 26.88
CA SER A 586 -7.45 -12.74 26.46
C SER A 586 -7.80 -13.26 25.09
N LEU A 587 -6.78 -13.54 24.28
CA LEU A 587 -6.93 -14.20 22.98
C LEU A 587 -7.15 -15.71 23.16
N PRO A 588 -7.77 -16.38 22.19
CA PRO A 588 -7.81 -17.85 22.13
C PRO A 588 -6.42 -18.45 22.07
N ASP A 589 -6.28 -19.70 22.49
CA ASP A 589 -5.02 -20.44 22.33
C ASP A 589 -4.63 -20.54 20.84
N PRO A 590 -3.33 -20.42 20.51
CA PRO A 590 -2.86 -20.54 19.13
C PRO A 590 -3.22 -21.88 18.51
N ALA A 591 -3.46 -21.89 17.19
CA ALA A 591 -3.66 -23.13 16.47
C ALA A 591 -2.38 -24.01 16.53
N PRO A 592 -2.52 -25.35 16.62
CA PRO A 592 -1.36 -26.23 16.63
C PRO A 592 -0.57 -26.10 15.31
N PRO A 593 0.76 -26.29 15.34
CA PRO A 593 1.58 -26.25 14.14
C PRO A 593 1.12 -27.29 13.11
N LEU A 594 1.28 -26.97 11.83
CA LEU A 594 0.95 -27.89 10.75
C LEU A 594 1.81 -29.17 10.88
N PRO A 595 1.25 -30.38 10.62
CA PRO A 595 2.02 -31.63 10.63
C PRO A 595 3.10 -31.61 9.57
N PRO A 596 4.13 -32.44 9.64
CA PRO A 596 5.13 -32.61 8.57
C PRO A 596 4.48 -32.86 7.20
N ILE A 597 5.19 -32.54 6.11
CA ILE A 597 4.72 -32.84 4.76
C ILE A 597 4.87 -34.34 4.53
N GLU A 598 3.78 -34.98 4.13
CA GLU A 598 3.77 -36.38 3.76
C GLU A 598 4.08 -36.58 2.26
N ALA A 599 4.67 -37.70 1.90
CA ALA A 599 4.88 -38.05 0.51
C ALA A 599 3.55 -38.15 -0.24
N PRO A 600 3.43 -37.54 -1.43
CA PRO A 600 2.17 -37.57 -2.18
C PRO A 600 1.83 -39.02 -2.60
N THR A 601 0.57 -39.40 -2.45
CA THR A 601 0.07 -40.71 -2.90
C THR A 601 -0.52 -40.68 -4.31
N PHE A 602 -0.58 -39.49 -4.93
CA PHE A 602 -1.03 -39.32 -6.31
C PHE A 602 0.10 -39.60 -7.28
N GLU A 603 -0.14 -40.50 -8.24
CA GLU A 603 0.86 -40.87 -9.25
C GLU A 603 0.56 -40.13 -10.58
N LEU A 604 1.60 -39.52 -11.13
CA LEU A 604 1.58 -38.85 -12.43
C LEU A 604 2.83 -39.26 -13.23
N ALA A 605 2.62 -39.84 -14.39
CA ALA A 605 3.73 -40.16 -15.29
C ALA A 605 4.28 -38.87 -15.91
N ALA A 606 5.53 -38.54 -15.63
CA ALA A 606 6.22 -37.38 -16.17
C ALA A 606 7.72 -37.69 -16.33
N THR A 607 8.33 -37.08 -17.34
CA THR A 607 9.78 -37.11 -17.56
C THR A 607 10.46 -35.99 -16.76
N GLU A 608 11.78 -36.07 -16.58
CA GLU A 608 12.57 -34.98 -15.98
C GLU A 608 12.42 -33.67 -16.80
N ALA A 609 12.30 -33.77 -18.13
CA ALA A 609 12.06 -32.63 -19.00
C ALA A 609 10.67 -31.98 -18.74
N ASP A 610 9.62 -32.79 -18.52
CA ASP A 610 8.28 -32.28 -18.17
C ASP A 610 8.33 -31.55 -16.81
N ILE A 611 9.05 -32.10 -15.83
CA ILE A 611 9.20 -31.50 -14.50
C ILE A 611 9.95 -30.17 -14.58
N ALA A 612 11.06 -30.12 -15.33
CA ALA A 612 11.83 -28.90 -15.53
C ALA A 612 11.00 -27.81 -16.23
N GLN A 613 10.29 -28.16 -17.32
CA GLN A 613 9.39 -27.23 -18.01
C GLN A 613 8.23 -26.79 -17.10
N GLY A 614 7.68 -27.71 -16.29
CA GLY A 614 6.66 -27.38 -15.28
C GLY A 614 7.15 -26.39 -14.23
N GLY A 615 8.44 -26.48 -13.86
CA GLY A 615 9.08 -25.50 -12.97
C GLY A 615 9.15 -24.10 -13.57
N LEU A 616 9.47 -23.96 -14.87
CA LEU A 616 9.50 -22.67 -15.57
C LEU A 616 8.09 -22.07 -15.69
N LEU A 617 7.10 -22.88 -16.06
CA LEU A 617 5.69 -22.46 -16.09
C LEU A 617 5.19 -22.04 -14.70
N TYR A 618 5.56 -22.78 -13.66
CA TYR A 618 5.24 -22.43 -12.28
C TYR A 618 5.81 -21.06 -11.89
N LEU A 619 7.07 -20.77 -12.24
CA LEU A 619 7.71 -19.48 -11.99
C LEU A 619 7.04 -18.31 -12.70
N SER A 620 6.44 -18.52 -13.87
CA SER A 620 5.77 -17.46 -14.61
C SER A 620 4.32 -17.22 -14.19
N THR A 621 3.66 -18.20 -13.55
CA THR A 621 2.20 -18.11 -13.31
C THR A 621 1.77 -18.35 -11.86
N CYS A 622 2.50 -19.15 -11.08
CA CYS A 622 2.06 -19.61 -9.76
C CYS A 622 2.86 -19.00 -8.60
N VAL A 623 4.13 -18.63 -8.83
CA VAL A 623 5.08 -18.20 -7.80
C VAL A 623 4.57 -16.99 -7.02
N ALA A 624 3.94 -16.04 -7.70
CA ALA A 624 3.43 -14.80 -7.10
C ALA A 624 2.45 -15.02 -5.92
N CYS A 625 1.79 -16.18 -5.90
CA CYS A 625 0.88 -16.53 -4.80
C CYS A 625 1.39 -17.71 -3.96
N HIS A 626 1.99 -18.75 -4.60
CA HIS A 626 2.32 -20.00 -3.94
C HIS A 626 3.80 -20.11 -3.54
N GLY A 627 4.59 -19.04 -3.72
CA GLY A 627 5.98 -18.95 -3.31
C GLY A 627 6.97 -19.76 -4.15
N PHE A 628 8.24 -19.48 -3.98
CA PHE A 628 9.30 -20.23 -4.65
C PHE A 628 9.30 -21.71 -4.22
N ALA A 629 9.61 -22.58 -5.17
CA ALA A 629 9.66 -24.02 -4.95
C ALA A 629 8.37 -24.66 -4.38
N ALA A 630 7.20 -24.04 -4.66
CA ALA A 630 5.88 -24.43 -4.14
C ALA A 630 5.76 -24.34 -2.59
N VAL A 631 6.64 -23.57 -1.95
CA VAL A 631 6.64 -23.34 -0.50
C VAL A 631 5.84 -22.09 -0.21
N SER A 632 4.65 -22.24 0.33
CA SER A 632 3.81 -21.11 0.74
C SER A 632 4.33 -20.45 2.03
N GLY A 633 4.21 -19.11 2.10
CA GLY A 633 4.39 -18.35 3.35
C GLY A 633 3.26 -18.55 4.37
N GLY A 634 2.17 -19.26 4.03
CA GLY A 634 1.07 -19.61 4.94
C GLY A 634 -0.26 -18.91 4.71
N ILE A 635 -0.30 -17.79 3.99
CA ILE A 635 -1.54 -17.03 3.70
C ILE A 635 -2.38 -17.64 2.58
N VAL A 636 -1.76 -18.46 1.72
CA VAL A 636 -2.42 -19.29 0.72
C VAL A 636 -1.99 -20.75 0.91
N PRO A 637 -2.73 -21.74 0.36
CA PRO A 637 -2.37 -23.14 0.54
C PRO A 637 -0.97 -23.49 0.04
N ASP A 638 -0.19 -24.19 0.85
CA ASP A 638 1.08 -24.81 0.44
C ASP A 638 0.77 -25.98 -0.50
N LEU A 639 1.17 -25.87 -1.76
CA LEU A 639 0.85 -26.86 -2.80
C LEU A 639 1.49 -28.22 -2.55
N ARG A 640 2.59 -28.30 -1.80
CA ARG A 640 3.24 -29.58 -1.40
C ARG A 640 2.35 -30.40 -0.46
N ARG A 641 1.32 -29.78 0.15
CA ARG A 641 0.33 -30.42 1.03
C ARG A 641 -0.96 -30.77 0.30
N SER A 642 -0.96 -30.70 -1.03
CA SER A 642 -2.14 -30.99 -1.84
C SER A 642 -2.57 -32.46 -1.70
N THR A 643 -3.86 -32.67 -1.45
CA THR A 643 -4.43 -34.02 -1.30
C THR A 643 -4.54 -34.72 -2.65
N THR A 644 -4.67 -36.06 -2.63
CA THR A 644 -4.98 -36.85 -3.83
C THR A 644 -6.22 -36.31 -4.59
N ALA A 645 -7.25 -35.88 -3.87
CA ALA A 645 -8.45 -35.27 -4.46
C ALA A 645 -8.13 -33.92 -5.13
N THR A 646 -7.25 -33.10 -4.54
CA THR A 646 -6.80 -31.85 -5.16
C THR A 646 -6.02 -32.13 -6.44
N HIS A 647 -5.11 -33.11 -6.44
CA HIS A 647 -4.38 -33.51 -7.64
C HIS A 647 -5.27 -34.10 -8.73
N ALA A 648 -6.32 -34.86 -8.38
CA ALA A 648 -7.31 -35.35 -9.34
C ALA A 648 -8.15 -34.25 -9.99
N ALA A 649 -8.32 -33.12 -9.29
CA ALA A 649 -9.04 -31.95 -9.77
C ALA A 649 -8.13 -30.83 -10.30
N PHE A 650 -6.81 -31.05 -10.43
CA PHE A 650 -5.82 -30.00 -10.64
C PHE A 650 -6.08 -29.16 -11.88
N GLU A 651 -6.40 -29.80 -13.01
CA GLU A 651 -6.75 -29.12 -14.26
C GLU A 651 -8.04 -28.28 -14.10
N GLN A 652 -9.07 -28.82 -13.44
CA GLN A 652 -10.32 -28.11 -13.19
C GLN A 652 -10.12 -26.91 -12.25
N ILE A 653 -9.16 -26.97 -11.36
CA ILE A 653 -8.79 -25.85 -10.48
C ILE A 653 -8.10 -24.77 -11.31
N VAL A 654 -7.07 -25.12 -12.08
CA VAL A 654 -6.21 -24.17 -12.77
C VAL A 654 -6.88 -23.57 -14.00
N LEU A 655 -7.48 -24.39 -14.88
CA LEU A 655 -8.14 -23.92 -16.09
C LEU A 655 -9.64 -23.65 -15.88
N GLY A 656 -10.32 -24.50 -15.12
CA GLY A 656 -11.77 -24.40 -14.90
C GLY A 656 -12.17 -23.38 -13.83
N GLY A 657 -11.23 -22.84 -13.04
CA GLY A 657 -11.51 -21.81 -12.03
C GLY A 657 -12.39 -22.27 -10.86
N THR A 658 -12.43 -23.58 -10.55
CA THR A 658 -13.31 -24.10 -9.49
C THR A 658 -13.00 -23.54 -8.09
N ARG A 659 -11.84 -22.92 -7.90
CA ARG A 659 -11.44 -22.23 -6.66
C ARG A 659 -11.38 -20.70 -6.79
N GLU A 660 -11.86 -20.14 -7.88
CA GLU A 660 -11.94 -18.68 -8.06
C GLU A 660 -12.75 -17.99 -6.95
N PRO A 661 -13.89 -18.56 -6.47
CA PRO A 661 -14.59 -17.97 -5.32
C PRO A 661 -13.76 -17.89 -4.02
N LEU A 662 -12.68 -18.66 -3.95
CA LEU A 662 -11.74 -18.66 -2.79
C LEU A 662 -10.52 -17.78 -3.06
N GLY A 663 -10.45 -17.08 -4.19
CA GLY A 663 -9.38 -16.16 -4.55
C GLY A 663 -8.23 -16.78 -5.37
N MET A 664 -8.36 -18.01 -5.88
CA MET A 664 -7.42 -18.57 -6.85
C MET A 664 -7.95 -18.33 -8.28
N PRO A 665 -7.31 -17.43 -9.08
CA PRO A 665 -7.78 -17.14 -10.43
C PRO A 665 -7.62 -18.35 -11.35
N ARG A 666 -8.34 -18.34 -12.46
CA ARG A 666 -8.14 -19.31 -13.56
C ARG A 666 -7.07 -18.80 -14.53
N PHE A 667 -6.45 -19.73 -15.26
CA PHE A 667 -5.35 -19.46 -16.19
C PHE A 667 -5.57 -20.06 -17.58
N ASP A 668 -6.83 -20.26 -17.99
CA ASP A 668 -7.23 -20.83 -19.28
C ASP A 668 -6.88 -19.96 -20.50
N ASP A 669 -6.52 -18.69 -20.27
CA ASP A 669 -6.02 -17.75 -21.28
C ASP A 669 -4.48 -17.76 -21.43
N MET A 670 -3.75 -18.47 -20.55
CA MET A 670 -2.28 -18.53 -20.55
C MET A 670 -1.73 -19.96 -20.65
N LEU A 671 -2.44 -20.93 -20.12
CA LEU A 671 -2.00 -22.32 -19.99
C LEU A 671 -2.95 -23.27 -20.71
N ASP A 672 -2.44 -24.35 -21.24
CA ASP A 672 -3.20 -25.48 -21.73
C ASP A 672 -3.15 -26.68 -20.76
N ALA A 673 -3.85 -27.78 -21.10
CA ALA A 673 -3.92 -28.97 -20.25
C ALA A 673 -2.55 -29.67 -20.10
N GLU A 674 -1.66 -29.57 -21.11
CA GLU A 674 -0.32 -30.15 -21.05
C GLU A 674 0.58 -29.32 -20.13
N ASP A 675 0.51 -28.00 -20.18
CA ASP A 675 1.21 -27.09 -19.29
C ASP A 675 0.82 -27.33 -17.84
N VAL A 676 -0.49 -27.43 -17.57
CA VAL A 676 -1.02 -27.73 -16.23
C VAL A 676 -0.52 -29.09 -15.73
N ARG A 677 -0.46 -30.12 -16.59
CA ARG A 677 0.11 -31.42 -16.24
C ARG A 677 1.58 -31.32 -15.87
N ARG A 678 2.37 -30.52 -16.58
CA ARG A 678 3.78 -30.26 -16.29
C ARG A 678 3.97 -29.53 -14.96
N ILE A 679 3.17 -28.49 -14.69
CA ILE A 679 3.14 -27.79 -13.39
C ILE A 679 2.79 -28.77 -12.27
N GLN A 680 1.80 -29.62 -12.45
CA GLN A 680 1.41 -30.65 -11.47
C GLN A 680 2.56 -31.60 -11.16
N ALA A 681 3.30 -32.06 -12.20
CA ALA A 681 4.45 -32.91 -12.03
C ALA A 681 5.57 -32.25 -11.21
N TYR A 682 5.81 -30.95 -11.46
CA TYR A 682 6.73 -30.16 -10.65
C TYR A 682 6.29 -30.09 -9.19
N VAL A 683 5.03 -29.77 -8.90
CA VAL A 683 4.49 -29.68 -7.53
C VAL A 683 4.62 -31.02 -6.80
N LEU A 684 4.32 -32.14 -7.45
CA LEU A 684 4.47 -33.48 -6.89
C LEU A 684 5.95 -33.80 -6.57
N ARG A 685 6.89 -33.40 -7.44
CA ARG A 685 8.33 -33.54 -7.19
C ARG A 685 8.73 -32.75 -5.94
N ARG A 686 8.30 -31.50 -5.81
CA ARG A 686 8.60 -30.65 -4.65
C ARG A 686 8.04 -31.24 -3.34
N ALA A 687 6.82 -31.80 -3.39
CA ALA A 687 6.22 -32.49 -2.24
C ALA A 687 7.03 -33.73 -1.82
N SER A 688 7.44 -34.54 -2.79
CA SER A 688 8.23 -35.75 -2.53
C SER A 688 9.62 -35.46 -1.93
N GLU A 689 10.29 -34.42 -2.45
CA GLU A 689 11.61 -33.97 -1.94
C GLU A 689 11.49 -33.46 -0.49
N SER A 690 10.38 -32.72 -0.20
CA SER A 690 10.13 -32.20 1.16
C SER A 690 9.80 -33.29 2.18
N ALA A 691 9.16 -34.38 1.76
CA ALA A 691 8.87 -35.52 2.63
C ALA A 691 10.06 -36.42 2.90
N GLY A 692 11.05 -36.44 1.98
CA GLY A 692 12.28 -37.28 2.12
C GLY A 692 13.45 -36.58 2.82
N GLY A 693 13.34 -35.31 3.16
CA GLY A 693 14.39 -34.45 3.69
C GLY A 693 14.40 -34.31 5.23
N ASN A 694 14.06 -35.38 5.98
CA ASN A 694 14.25 -35.45 7.45
C ASN A 694 15.53 -36.19 7.80
#